data_b52bf66530dee3f46c55f2e9be1801fa
#
_entry.id   b52bf66530dee3f46c55f2e9be1801fa
#
_cell.length_a   1.000
_cell.length_b   1.000
_cell.length_c   1.000
_cell.angle_alpha   90.00
_cell.angle_beta   90.00
_cell.angle_gamma   90.00
#
_symmetry.space_group_name_H-M   'P 1'
#
loop_
_entity.id
_entity.type
_entity.pdbx_description
1 polymer ?
#
loop_
_entity_poly.entity_id
_entity_poly.type
_entity_poly.pdbx_seq_one_letter_code
_entity_poly.pdbx_strand_id
1 'polypeptide(L)'
;MATSTHDESSTDLPLPEQDFVDRAYERLDALRASYRERQGRVHSTHGVGNAQGWTEREALSAHLGEMAARLEGVEERLVFGRLDMVDQSVRHVGRLSLSHEDGTPLLVDWRAPAARPFYQATSAEPDGVVRRRHISTRDRRVTGLEDELLDASNASGLELQGEGALMHALSEARDGRMGDIVATIQSEQDRIIRASDKGLMVVQGGPGTGKTAVALHRIAYLLYAHRERLERSGVLLVGPSRLFLRYIEQVLPSLGETGVVSVTLGDLVPGVNARVSEDEAVARIKGLPAWAKIVKEAVRALAKVPDGDQVLRVWNREVTLTRADVESARRRAKRSGRPHNVARESFARELMDVLALRLAREAGDADSEGGVDPEVKRSWLIEIRDSVDCRRAINTAWMPTSAQTLLRRLYARPEVLAAANRKAGSPLRPDELAALVRPRSAPWTVSDVPILDEFEELLGPMPSSSSSSREADEGAIERAREAIEAQNLGGGIVTAQMLADQVAGQESWTPLSERAAKDRTWAYGHIVVDEAQELSPMAWRALLRRCPSRSFTVVGDLDQRRGNKRPPTWEKALGPAARALAAEYALTVSYRTPATLTTLAEGVVARAGVPVLYPMTAVRDVEDCYRVTHVDAPEDAPASSKDNSPLWRAVAQAQREAEERLDREAGTSRGRIALIVGNERARAWGADVDGETALSERVSLLSAVASKGLEFDSVILVEPAEILSDGVGDLFVALTRATHDVHVVHCTPLPAGMEEW
;
A
#
# COMPACT_ATOMS: atom_id res chain seq x y z
N MET A 1 8.58 -49.80 -47.51
CA MET A 1 7.11 -49.80 -47.45
C MET A 1 6.68 -50.32 -46.09
N ALA A 2 6.29 -49.43 -45.25
CA ALA A 2 5.28 -49.52 -44.21
C ALA A 2 5.42 -48.26 -43.32
N THR A 3 4.67 -47.24 -43.68
CA THR A 3 4.44 -46.05 -42.90
C THR A 3 3.49 -46.43 -41.74
N SER A 4 3.99 -46.35 -40.51
CA SER A 4 3.18 -46.45 -39.31
C SER A 4 2.69 -45.04 -38.97
N THR A 5 1.47 -44.74 -39.29
CA THR A 5 0.72 -43.61 -38.82
C THR A 5 0.34 -43.88 -37.37
N HIS A 6 0.93 -43.18 -36.42
CA HIS A 6 0.41 -43.06 -35.08
C HIS A 6 -0.88 -42.22 -35.13
N ASP A 7 -1.97 -42.87 -34.94
CA ASP A 7 -3.31 -42.31 -34.72
C ASP A 7 -3.38 -41.87 -33.25
N GLU A 8 -3.14 -40.57 -32.97
CA GLU A 8 -3.40 -39.96 -31.68
C GLU A 8 -4.86 -39.54 -31.57
N SER A 9 -5.74 -40.50 -31.44
CA SER A 9 -7.07 -40.28 -30.90
C SER A 9 -7.15 -40.83 -29.48
N SER A 10 -6.50 -40.15 -28.52
CA SER A 10 -6.83 -40.26 -27.11
C SER A 10 -8.22 -39.64 -26.94
N THR A 11 -9.24 -40.48 -26.84
CA THR A 11 -10.54 -40.09 -26.33
C THR A 11 -10.39 -39.61 -24.91
N ASP A 12 -10.27 -38.28 -24.76
CA ASP A 12 -10.19 -37.55 -23.48
C ASP A 12 -11.57 -37.71 -22.81
N LEU A 13 -11.76 -38.78 -22.04
CA LEU A 13 -12.90 -38.91 -21.14
C LEU A 13 -12.77 -37.81 -20.08
N PRO A 14 -13.85 -37.04 -19.81
CA PRO A 14 -13.82 -36.01 -18.80
C PRO A 14 -13.39 -36.59 -17.44
N LEU A 15 -12.46 -35.94 -16.79
CA LEU A 15 -11.98 -36.35 -15.46
C LEU A 15 -13.13 -36.31 -14.45
N PRO A 16 -13.14 -37.20 -13.45
CA PRO A 16 -14.05 -37.06 -12.31
C PRO A 16 -14.03 -35.62 -11.80
N GLU A 17 -15.14 -35.05 -11.40
CA GLU A 17 -15.37 -33.65 -10.99
C GLU A 17 -15.68 -32.67 -12.14
N GLN A 18 -15.51 -33.02 -13.43
CA GLN A 18 -15.84 -32.09 -14.52
C GLN A 18 -17.33 -31.70 -14.48
N ASP A 19 -18.22 -32.64 -14.27
CA ASP A 19 -19.66 -32.36 -14.16
C ASP A 19 -20.02 -31.42 -13.02
N PHE A 20 -19.24 -31.44 -11.93
CA PHE A 20 -19.44 -30.53 -10.83
C PHE A 20 -18.92 -29.13 -11.19
N VAL A 21 -17.75 -29.06 -11.79
CA VAL A 21 -17.14 -27.81 -12.26
C VAL A 21 -18.06 -27.13 -13.26
N ASP A 22 -18.61 -27.85 -14.22
CA ASP A 22 -19.55 -27.33 -15.22
C ASP A 22 -20.79 -26.72 -14.55
N ARG A 23 -21.41 -27.41 -13.62
CA ARG A 23 -22.57 -26.91 -12.85
C ARG A 23 -22.23 -25.66 -12.04
N ALA A 24 -21.03 -25.59 -11.46
CA ALA A 24 -20.59 -24.41 -10.71
C ALA A 24 -20.47 -23.21 -11.63
N TYR A 25 -19.88 -23.35 -12.82
CA TYR A 25 -19.79 -22.29 -13.81
C TYR A 25 -21.14 -21.91 -14.43
N GLU A 26 -22.00 -22.86 -14.73
CA GLU A 26 -23.39 -22.57 -15.17
C GLU A 26 -24.12 -21.70 -14.14
N ARG A 27 -23.97 -22.01 -12.85
CA ARG A 27 -24.58 -21.22 -11.78
C ARG A 27 -23.96 -19.84 -11.67
N LEU A 28 -22.65 -19.72 -11.83
CA LEU A 28 -21.93 -18.43 -11.84
C LEU A 28 -22.42 -17.54 -12.99
N ASP A 29 -22.53 -18.12 -14.20
CA ASP A 29 -22.97 -17.40 -15.38
C ASP A 29 -24.45 -16.97 -15.27
N ALA A 30 -25.33 -17.82 -14.71
CA ALA A 30 -26.71 -17.46 -14.40
C ALA A 30 -26.83 -16.30 -13.42
N LEU A 31 -25.97 -16.26 -12.39
CA LEU A 31 -25.93 -15.15 -11.44
C LEU A 31 -25.43 -13.86 -12.11
N ARG A 32 -24.37 -13.92 -12.92
CA ARG A 32 -23.87 -12.77 -13.69
C ARG A 32 -24.95 -12.18 -14.60
N ALA A 33 -25.64 -13.03 -15.34
CA ALA A 33 -26.75 -12.64 -16.20
C ALA A 33 -27.87 -11.95 -15.40
N SER A 34 -28.26 -12.52 -14.25
CA SER A 34 -29.28 -11.96 -13.38
C SER A 34 -28.91 -10.57 -12.85
N TYR A 35 -27.67 -10.35 -12.42
CA TYR A 35 -27.22 -9.04 -11.94
C TYR A 35 -27.20 -8.00 -13.07
N ARG A 36 -26.69 -8.36 -14.27
CA ARG A 36 -26.70 -7.48 -15.44
C ARG A 36 -28.12 -7.13 -15.89
N GLU A 37 -29.02 -8.09 -15.91
CA GLU A 37 -30.43 -7.86 -16.25
C GLU A 37 -31.09 -6.93 -15.22
N ARG A 38 -30.87 -7.13 -13.93
CA ARG A 38 -31.38 -6.25 -12.87
C ARG A 38 -30.82 -4.83 -13.00
N GLN A 39 -29.54 -4.67 -13.30
CA GLN A 39 -28.91 -3.40 -13.55
C GLN A 39 -29.54 -2.70 -14.76
N GLY A 40 -29.74 -3.42 -15.86
CA GLY A 40 -30.43 -2.89 -17.06
C GLY A 40 -31.87 -2.46 -16.78
N ARG A 41 -32.62 -3.23 -15.98
CA ARG A 41 -33.99 -2.87 -15.55
C ARG A 41 -33.99 -1.59 -14.71
N VAL A 42 -33.04 -1.43 -13.78
CA VAL A 42 -32.90 -0.23 -12.96
C VAL A 42 -32.62 0.98 -13.85
N HIS A 43 -31.86 0.86 -14.93
CA HIS A 43 -31.60 1.95 -15.88
C HIS A 43 -32.80 2.28 -16.77
N SER A 44 -33.61 1.28 -17.17
CA SER A 44 -34.72 1.45 -18.12
C SER A 44 -36.02 1.92 -17.46
N THR A 45 -36.15 1.88 -16.15
CA THR A 45 -37.37 2.31 -15.45
C THR A 45 -37.51 3.83 -15.52
N HIS A 46 -38.28 4.33 -16.50
CA HIS A 46 -38.65 5.72 -16.66
C HIS A 46 -39.80 6.03 -15.72
N GLY A 47 -39.58 6.91 -14.78
CA GLY A 47 -40.65 7.47 -13.97
C GLY A 47 -40.33 7.47 -12.49
N VAL A 48 -40.03 8.61 -12.00
CA VAL A 48 -40.52 9.32 -10.80
C VAL A 48 -39.62 10.54 -10.62
N GLY A 49 -40.18 11.71 -10.78
CA GLY A 49 -39.49 12.99 -10.87
C GLY A 49 -39.13 13.62 -9.53
N ASN A 50 -38.52 12.91 -8.60
CA ASN A 50 -37.87 13.53 -7.45
C ASN A 50 -36.39 13.13 -7.36
N ALA A 51 -35.54 14.05 -6.89
CA ALA A 51 -34.10 13.87 -6.79
C ALA A 51 -33.70 12.63 -5.96
N GLN A 52 -34.49 12.26 -4.96
CA GLN A 52 -34.26 11.13 -4.08
C GLN A 52 -34.40 9.77 -4.82
N GLY A 53 -35.41 9.62 -5.66
CA GLY A 53 -35.59 8.41 -6.49
C GLY A 53 -34.50 8.23 -7.56
N TRP A 54 -33.86 9.33 -8.02
CA TRP A 54 -32.71 9.26 -8.91
C TRP A 54 -31.48 8.70 -8.18
N THR A 55 -31.23 9.15 -6.97
CA THR A 55 -30.07 8.77 -6.16
C THR A 55 -30.14 7.31 -5.67
N GLU A 56 -31.32 6.89 -5.22
CA GLU A 56 -31.54 5.49 -4.80
C GLU A 56 -31.33 4.54 -5.97
N ARG A 57 -31.74 4.95 -7.16
CA ARG A 57 -31.57 4.16 -8.38
C ARG A 57 -30.12 4.10 -8.85
N GLU A 58 -29.39 5.22 -8.81
CA GLU A 58 -27.97 5.26 -9.13
C GLU A 58 -27.16 4.40 -8.16
N ALA A 59 -27.46 4.49 -6.87
CA ALA A 59 -26.82 3.65 -5.85
C ALA A 59 -27.10 2.17 -6.05
N LEU A 60 -28.35 1.80 -6.36
CA LEU A 60 -28.73 0.42 -6.65
C LEU A 60 -28.06 -0.10 -7.94
N SER A 61 -28.03 0.72 -9.00
CA SER A 61 -27.37 0.37 -10.26
C SER A 61 -25.85 0.17 -10.07
N ALA A 62 -25.21 1.06 -9.30
CA ALA A 62 -23.80 0.95 -8.96
C ALA A 62 -23.51 -0.32 -8.16
N HIS A 63 -24.32 -0.62 -7.15
CA HIS A 63 -24.21 -1.84 -6.36
C HIS A 63 -24.38 -3.10 -7.20
N LEU A 64 -25.36 -3.14 -8.10
CA LEU A 64 -25.57 -4.28 -9.01
C LEU A 64 -24.40 -4.43 -9.98
N GLY A 65 -23.86 -3.31 -10.48
CA GLY A 65 -22.66 -3.30 -11.33
C GLY A 65 -21.42 -3.81 -10.61
N GLU A 66 -21.23 -3.42 -9.35
CA GLU A 66 -20.13 -3.91 -8.51
C GLU A 66 -20.24 -5.42 -8.26
N MET A 67 -21.45 -5.91 -7.97
CA MET A 67 -21.69 -7.35 -7.82
C MET A 67 -21.39 -8.12 -9.10
N ALA A 68 -21.81 -7.62 -10.26
CA ALA A 68 -21.51 -8.23 -11.56
C ALA A 68 -19.99 -8.26 -11.82
N ALA A 69 -19.30 -7.14 -11.62
CA ALA A 69 -17.84 -7.03 -11.80
C ALA A 69 -17.07 -7.98 -10.85
N ARG A 70 -17.52 -8.11 -9.61
CA ARG A 70 -16.95 -9.05 -8.64
C ARG A 70 -17.05 -10.50 -9.11
N LEU A 71 -18.17 -10.89 -9.69
CA LEU A 71 -18.35 -12.23 -10.25
C LEU A 71 -17.52 -12.44 -11.53
N GLU A 72 -17.32 -11.39 -12.34
CA GLU A 72 -16.47 -11.42 -13.56
C GLU A 72 -15.00 -11.68 -13.25
N GLY A 73 -14.49 -11.14 -12.11
CA GLY A 73 -13.11 -11.35 -11.67
C GLY A 73 -12.77 -12.81 -11.29
N VAL A 74 -13.76 -13.68 -11.15
CA VAL A 74 -13.58 -15.09 -10.69
C VAL A 74 -13.79 -16.08 -11.84
N GLU A 75 -13.19 -15.82 -13.01
CA GLU A 75 -13.32 -16.72 -14.16
C GLU A 75 -12.43 -17.96 -14.04
N GLU A 76 -11.22 -17.81 -13.54
CA GLU A 76 -10.25 -18.90 -13.45
C GLU A 76 -10.31 -19.61 -12.10
N ARG A 77 -10.20 -20.94 -12.10
CA ARG A 77 -10.08 -21.78 -10.88
C ARG A 77 -11.21 -21.55 -9.87
N LEU A 78 -12.46 -21.43 -10.35
CA LEU A 78 -13.64 -21.23 -9.49
C LEU A 78 -13.74 -22.32 -8.41
N VAL A 79 -13.54 -23.58 -8.78
CA VAL A 79 -13.52 -24.75 -7.90
C VAL A 79 -12.10 -25.29 -7.85
N PHE A 80 -11.57 -25.56 -6.66
CA PHE A 80 -10.20 -26.06 -6.52
C PHE A 80 -10.05 -27.14 -5.44
N GLY A 81 -11.13 -27.47 -4.72
CA GLY A 81 -11.05 -28.44 -3.65
C GLY A 81 -12.35 -29.20 -3.41
N ARG A 82 -12.21 -30.40 -2.87
CA ARG A 82 -13.29 -31.21 -2.36
C ARG A 82 -12.86 -31.89 -1.06
N LEU A 83 -13.78 -31.93 -0.11
CA LEU A 83 -13.67 -32.63 1.15
C LEU A 83 -14.74 -33.74 1.19
N ASP A 84 -14.33 -34.97 1.36
CA ASP A 84 -15.20 -36.07 1.73
C ASP A 84 -15.17 -36.21 3.24
N MET A 85 -16.32 -36.03 3.88
CA MET A 85 -16.46 -35.99 5.32
C MET A 85 -16.81 -37.35 5.91
N VAL A 86 -16.51 -37.55 7.18
CA VAL A 86 -16.87 -38.80 7.90
C VAL A 86 -18.37 -39.09 7.91
N ASP A 87 -19.19 -38.04 7.91
CA ASP A 87 -20.66 -38.14 7.80
C ASP A 87 -21.18 -38.42 6.39
N GLN A 88 -20.31 -38.80 5.45
CA GLN A 88 -20.57 -39.04 4.02
C GLN A 88 -21.02 -37.78 3.24
N SER A 89 -21.01 -36.61 3.84
CA SER A 89 -21.26 -35.39 3.11
C SER A 89 -20.02 -34.99 2.27
N VAL A 90 -20.29 -34.37 1.12
CA VAL A 90 -19.26 -33.82 0.23
C VAL A 90 -19.33 -32.31 0.26
N ARG A 91 -18.21 -31.66 0.41
CA ARG A 91 -18.11 -30.19 0.36
C ARG A 91 -17.10 -29.81 -0.70
N HIS A 92 -17.54 -29.05 -1.70
CA HIS A 92 -16.61 -28.45 -2.65
C HIS A 92 -16.21 -27.08 -2.19
N VAL A 93 -14.92 -26.78 -2.32
CA VAL A 93 -14.30 -25.52 -1.90
C VAL A 93 -13.88 -24.75 -3.14
N GLY A 94 -14.19 -23.46 -3.14
CA GLY A 94 -13.90 -22.58 -4.25
C GLY A 94 -13.67 -21.14 -3.85
N ARG A 95 -13.51 -20.27 -4.84
CA ARG A 95 -13.17 -18.86 -4.63
C ARG A 95 -14.30 -18.01 -4.07
N LEU A 96 -15.54 -18.43 -4.29
CA LEU A 96 -16.73 -17.75 -3.77
C LEU A 96 -17.79 -18.77 -3.38
N SER A 97 -18.78 -18.32 -2.62
CA SER A 97 -19.92 -19.14 -2.27
C SER A 97 -20.96 -19.11 -3.39
N LEU A 98 -21.42 -20.31 -3.81
CA LEU A 98 -22.55 -20.47 -4.71
C LEU A 98 -23.62 -21.33 -4.03
N SER A 99 -24.88 -20.99 -4.26
CA SER A 99 -26.01 -21.76 -3.81
C SER A 99 -26.89 -22.18 -5.01
N HIS A 100 -27.53 -23.31 -4.90
CA HIS A 100 -28.60 -23.70 -5.80
C HIS A 100 -29.77 -22.70 -5.75
N GLU A 101 -30.73 -22.82 -6.61
CA GLU A 101 -31.91 -21.95 -6.61
C GLU A 101 -32.79 -22.14 -5.37
N ASP A 102 -32.77 -23.30 -4.76
CA ASP A 102 -33.44 -23.64 -3.51
C ASP A 102 -32.69 -23.11 -2.24
N GLY A 103 -31.53 -22.47 -2.43
CA GLY A 103 -30.70 -21.92 -1.34
C GLY A 103 -29.71 -22.90 -0.72
N THR A 104 -29.71 -24.19 -1.16
CA THR A 104 -28.73 -25.16 -0.66
C THR A 104 -27.31 -24.82 -1.15
N PRO A 105 -26.25 -24.96 -0.31
CA PRO A 105 -24.88 -24.65 -0.71
C PRO A 105 -24.43 -25.59 -1.86
N LEU A 106 -23.96 -24.99 -2.96
CA LEU A 106 -23.33 -25.71 -4.07
C LEU A 106 -21.80 -25.68 -3.91
N LEU A 107 -21.22 -24.48 -3.65
CA LEU A 107 -19.81 -24.26 -3.50
C LEU A 107 -19.55 -23.45 -2.23
N VAL A 108 -18.59 -23.87 -1.43
CA VAL A 108 -18.19 -23.21 -0.19
C VAL A 108 -17.03 -22.25 -0.46
N ASP A 109 -17.20 -21.01 -0.06
CA ASP A 109 -16.12 -20.01 -0.13
C ASP A 109 -14.94 -20.46 0.75
N TRP A 110 -13.72 -20.41 0.21
CA TRP A 110 -12.51 -20.80 0.91
C TRP A 110 -12.27 -20.05 2.23
N ARG A 111 -12.82 -18.83 2.34
CA ARG A 111 -12.72 -17.97 3.53
C ARG A 111 -13.68 -18.42 4.64
N ALA A 112 -14.72 -19.13 4.31
CA ALA A 112 -15.72 -19.59 5.26
C ALA A 112 -15.14 -20.56 6.30
N PRO A 113 -15.64 -20.57 7.54
CA PRO A 113 -15.21 -21.54 8.56
C PRO A 113 -15.37 -23.00 8.10
N ALA A 114 -16.39 -23.28 7.28
CA ALA A 114 -16.66 -24.63 6.74
C ALA A 114 -15.57 -25.13 5.77
N ALA A 115 -14.76 -24.24 5.19
CA ALA A 115 -13.63 -24.58 4.33
C ALA A 115 -12.31 -24.75 5.11
N ARG A 116 -12.26 -24.40 6.41
CA ARG A 116 -11.05 -24.50 7.22
C ARG A 116 -10.38 -25.88 7.18
N PRO A 117 -11.11 -27.00 7.24
CA PRO A 117 -10.50 -28.33 7.21
C PRO A 117 -9.73 -28.60 5.91
N PHE A 118 -10.07 -27.94 4.80
CA PHE A 118 -9.33 -28.07 3.54
C PHE A 118 -7.85 -27.66 3.68
N TYR A 119 -7.55 -26.71 4.57
CA TYR A 119 -6.19 -26.19 4.77
C TYR A 119 -5.50 -26.74 6.02
N GLN A 120 -6.26 -27.02 7.08
CA GLN A 120 -5.72 -27.32 8.40
C GLN A 120 -5.79 -28.79 8.80
N ALA A 121 -6.67 -29.60 8.20
CA ALA A 121 -6.79 -31.00 8.51
C ALA A 121 -5.49 -31.74 8.13
N THR A 122 -5.04 -32.64 9.02
CA THR A 122 -3.87 -33.51 8.83
C THR A 122 -4.23 -34.94 9.20
N SER A 123 -3.39 -35.91 8.81
CA SER A 123 -3.61 -37.29 9.21
C SER A 123 -3.58 -37.51 10.74
N ALA A 124 -2.92 -36.59 11.50
CA ALA A 124 -2.92 -36.60 12.95
C ALA A 124 -4.18 -35.96 13.57
N GLU A 125 -4.74 -34.95 12.89
CA GLU A 125 -5.94 -34.23 13.29
C GLU A 125 -6.85 -34.04 12.04
N PRO A 126 -7.65 -35.07 11.66
CA PRO A 126 -8.41 -35.06 10.39
C PRO A 126 -9.58 -34.07 10.37
N ASP A 127 -9.99 -33.49 11.49
CA ASP A 127 -11.10 -32.52 11.64
C ASP A 127 -12.42 -32.99 10.92
N GLY A 128 -12.69 -34.29 10.98
CA GLY A 128 -13.85 -34.91 10.35
C GLY A 128 -13.74 -35.12 8.83
N VAL A 129 -12.57 -34.96 8.24
CA VAL A 129 -12.28 -35.18 6.82
C VAL A 129 -11.68 -36.55 6.61
N VAL A 130 -12.23 -37.33 5.71
CA VAL A 130 -11.70 -38.64 5.27
C VAL A 130 -10.69 -38.46 4.16
N ARG A 131 -11.07 -37.71 3.12
CA ARG A 131 -10.22 -37.42 1.98
C ARG A 131 -10.29 -35.93 1.65
N ARG A 132 -9.14 -35.32 1.38
CA ARG A 132 -9.01 -34.04 0.73
C ARG A 132 -8.57 -34.25 -0.70
N ARG A 133 -9.33 -33.66 -1.67
CA ARG A 133 -9.01 -33.69 -3.10
C ARG A 133 -8.70 -32.28 -3.56
N HIS A 134 -7.53 -32.08 -4.16
CA HIS A 134 -7.18 -30.88 -4.91
C HIS A 134 -7.62 -31.03 -6.35
N ILE A 135 -8.28 -29.99 -6.91
CA ILE A 135 -8.82 -29.96 -8.27
C ILE A 135 -8.11 -28.85 -9.04
N SER A 136 -7.30 -29.21 -10.01
CA SER A 136 -6.67 -28.27 -10.93
C SER A 136 -7.57 -28.06 -12.13
N THR A 137 -7.83 -26.77 -12.47
CA THR A 137 -8.67 -26.41 -13.63
C THR A 137 -7.95 -25.39 -14.50
N ARG A 138 -8.15 -25.49 -15.83
CA ARG A 138 -7.74 -24.48 -16.83
C ARG A 138 -8.87 -24.30 -17.84
N ASP A 139 -9.24 -23.06 -18.16
CA ASP A 139 -10.32 -22.76 -19.13
C ASP A 139 -11.62 -23.55 -18.81
N ARG A 140 -12.01 -23.60 -17.54
CA ARG A 140 -13.18 -24.35 -17.00
C ARG A 140 -13.06 -25.87 -17.10
N ARG A 141 -11.93 -26.43 -17.56
CA ARG A 141 -11.71 -27.87 -17.63
C ARG A 141 -10.84 -28.36 -16.48
N VAL A 142 -11.17 -29.52 -15.94
CA VAL A 142 -10.34 -30.20 -14.95
C VAL A 142 -9.12 -30.77 -15.65
N THR A 143 -7.92 -30.33 -15.21
CA THR A 143 -6.64 -30.75 -15.79
C THR A 143 -5.86 -31.70 -14.88
N GLY A 144 -6.21 -31.76 -13.58
CA GLY A 144 -5.54 -32.63 -12.62
C GLY A 144 -6.36 -32.83 -11.36
N LEU A 145 -6.21 -34.01 -10.74
CA LEU A 145 -6.81 -34.36 -9.46
C LEU A 145 -5.76 -34.98 -8.56
N GLU A 146 -5.74 -34.57 -7.28
CA GLU A 146 -4.83 -35.11 -6.28
C GLU A 146 -5.52 -35.34 -4.98
N ASP A 147 -5.41 -36.55 -4.50
CA ASP A 147 -6.08 -37.03 -3.30
C ASP A 147 -5.10 -37.19 -2.15
N GLU A 148 -5.45 -36.67 -0.99
CA GLU A 148 -4.78 -36.91 0.27
C GLU A 148 -5.75 -37.60 1.25
N LEU A 149 -5.39 -38.78 1.69
CA LEU A 149 -6.14 -39.53 2.67
C LEU A 149 -5.77 -39.10 4.07
N LEU A 150 -6.70 -38.49 4.79
CA LEU A 150 -6.49 -37.99 6.14
C LEU A 150 -6.97 -38.95 7.22
N ASP A 151 -8.02 -39.75 6.97
CA ASP A 151 -8.52 -40.77 7.88
C ASP A 151 -8.68 -42.11 7.14
N ALA A 152 -7.67 -42.94 7.26
CA ALA A 152 -7.63 -44.28 6.65
C ALA A 152 -8.68 -45.25 7.24
N SER A 153 -9.14 -45.04 8.47
CA SER A 153 -10.11 -45.90 9.13
C SER A 153 -11.53 -45.80 8.52
N ASN A 154 -11.83 -44.64 7.91
CA ASN A 154 -13.11 -44.33 7.29
C ASN A 154 -13.05 -44.29 5.76
N ALA A 155 -11.97 -44.76 5.12
CA ALA A 155 -11.69 -44.62 3.70
C ALA A 155 -12.32 -45.71 2.80
N SER A 156 -13.24 -46.54 3.29
CA SER A 156 -13.80 -47.67 2.55
C SER A 156 -14.48 -47.21 1.25
N GLY A 157 -13.99 -47.68 0.09
CA GLY A 157 -14.58 -47.44 -1.23
C GLY A 157 -14.14 -46.17 -1.94
N LEU A 158 -13.12 -45.46 -1.44
CA LEU A 158 -12.55 -44.31 -2.09
C LEU A 158 -11.41 -44.71 -3.05
N GLU A 159 -11.50 -44.34 -4.31
CA GLU A 159 -10.37 -44.41 -5.27
C GLU A 159 -9.52 -43.14 -5.13
N LEU A 160 -8.20 -43.33 -4.93
CA LEU A 160 -7.24 -42.24 -4.77
C LEU A 160 -6.57 -41.93 -6.12
N GLN A 161 -6.32 -40.66 -6.40
CA GLN A 161 -5.64 -40.17 -7.62
C GLN A 161 -4.55 -39.14 -7.29
N GLY A 162 -3.44 -39.18 -8.03
CA GLY A 162 -2.43 -38.10 -8.17
C GLY A 162 -1.18 -38.19 -7.33
N GLU A 163 -0.12 -37.55 -7.80
CA GLU A 163 1.12 -37.22 -7.08
C GLU A 163 1.50 -35.74 -7.31
N GLY A 164 1.43 -34.87 -6.29
CA GLY A 164 2.16 -33.60 -6.18
C GLY A 164 1.60 -32.30 -6.79
N ALA A 165 0.26 -31.90 -6.58
CA ALA A 165 -0.33 -30.63 -7.07
C ALA A 165 0.51 -29.38 -6.75
N LEU A 166 1.11 -29.34 -5.57
CA LEU A 166 1.96 -28.23 -5.16
C LEU A 166 3.18 -28.11 -6.06
N MET A 167 3.84 -29.25 -6.37
CA MET A 167 5.05 -29.26 -7.20
C MET A 167 4.73 -28.90 -8.65
N HIS A 168 3.59 -29.32 -9.17
CA HIS A 168 3.14 -28.95 -10.53
C HIS A 168 2.83 -27.46 -10.63
N ALA A 169 2.09 -26.89 -9.67
CA ALA A 169 1.78 -25.45 -9.65
C ALA A 169 3.02 -24.56 -9.49
N LEU A 170 4.08 -25.07 -8.83
CA LEU A 170 5.35 -24.35 -8.66
C LEU A 170 6.26 -24.44 -9.90
N SER A 171 6.07 -25.42 -10.78
CA SER A 171 6.87 -25.64 -11.98
C SER A 171 6.34 -24.91 -13.22
N GLU A 172 5.14 -24.36 -13.20
CA GLU A 172 4.58 -23.60 -14.33
C GLU A 172 5.43 -22.34 -14.62
N ALA A 173 5.79 -22.13 -15.90
CA ALA A 173 6.51 -20.95 -16.36
C ALA A 173 5.66 -19.67 -16.17
N ARG A 174 6.34 -18.55 -15.88
CA ARG A 174 5.69 -17.30 -15.53
C ARG A 174 5.44 -16.41 -16.72
N ASP A 175 4.22 -15.91 -16.83
CA ASP A 175 3.76 -14.99 -17.88
C ASP A 175 3.60 -13.54 -17.39
N GLY A 176 4.29 -13.19 -16.28
CA GLY A 176 4.28 -11.83 -15.72
C GLY A 176 3.11 -11.53 -14.79
N ARG A 177 2.29 -12.53 -14.46
CA ARG A 177 1.20 -12.42 -13.49
C ARG A 177 1.51 -13.19 -12.21
N MET A 178 1.09 -12.67 -11.07
CA MET A 178 1.15 -13.42 -9.81
C MET A 178 0.16 -14.57 -9.87
N GLY A 179 0.66 -15.82 -9.83
CA GLY A 179 -0.19 -17.00 -9.72
C GLY A 179 -1.00 -16.96 -8.42
N ASP A 180 -2.26 -17.30 -8.51
CA ASP A 180 -3.11 -17.47 -7.34
C ASP A 180 -2.75 -18.76 -6.62
N ILE A 181 -2.49 -18.64 -5.31
CA ILE A 181 -2.08 -19.76 -4.46
C ILE A 181 -3.20 -20.29 -3.57
N VAL A 182 -4.46 -19.85 -3.76
CA VAL A 182 -5.59 -20.26 -2.88
C VAL A 182 -5.67 -21.78 -2.75
N ALA A 183 -5.46 -22.52 -3.86
CA ALA A 183 -5.48 -23.97 -3.85
C ALA A 183 -4.30 -24.64 -3.14
N THR A 184 -3.19 -23.91 -2.95
CA THR A 184 -1.90 -24.42 -2.41
C THR A 184 -1.49 -23.77 -1.11
N ILE A 185 -2.39 -23.05 -0.45
CA ILE A 185 -2.13 -22.44 0.88
C ILE A 185 -1.82 -23.57 1.87
N GLN A 186 -0.65 -23.49 2.50
CA GLN A 186 -0.22 -24.43 3.54
C GLN A 186 -0.92 -24.16 4.86
N SER A 187 -0.99 -25.15 5.74
CA SER A 187 -1.65 -25.02 7.04
C SER A 187 -1.04 -23.89 7.91
N GLU A 188 0.27 -23.67 7.81
CA GLU A 188 0.96 -22.56 8.48
C GLU A 188 0.49 -21.21 7.96
N GLN A 189 0.40 -21.08 6.62
CA GLN A 189 -0.08 -19.85 5.95
C GLN A 189 -1.55 -19.59 6.27
N ASP A 190 -2.42 -20.61 6.23
CA ASP A 190 -3.84 -20.47 6.57
C ASP A 190 -4.06 -20.05 8.02
N ARG A 191 -3.25 -20.55 8.94
CA ARG A 191 -3.26 -20.17 10.36
C ARG A 191 -2.97 -18.67 10.53
N ILE A 192 -2.02 -18.13 9.74
CA ILE A 192 -1.67 -16.70 9.71
C ILE A 192 -2.80 -15.89 9.07
N ILE A 193 -3.34 -16.35 7.95
CA ILE A 193 -4.43 -15.69 7.22
C ILE A 193 -5.64 -15.48 8.14
N ARG A 194 -6.00 -16.50 8.94
CA ARG A 194 -7.17 -16.47 9.83
C ARG A 194 -6.88 -15.95 11.25
N ALA A 195 -5.65 -15.56 11.55
CA ALA A 195 -5.29 -15.00 12.86
C ALA A 195 -6.09 -13.72 13.17
N SER A 196 -6.17 -13.36 14.46
CA SER A 196 -6.89 -12.15 14.92
C SER A 196 -6.42 -10.88 14.20
N ASP A 197 -7.33 -9.95 13.96
CA ASP A 197 -7.06 -8.63 13.38
C ASP A 197 -6.75 -7.55 14.46
N LYS A 198 -6.74 -7.94 15.74
CA LYS A 198 -6.49 -7.02 16.84
C LYS A 198 -4.99 -6.79 17.06
N GLY A 199 -4.59 -5.53 17.01
CA GLY A 199 -3.19 -5.13 17.18
C GLY A 199 -2.38 -5.27 15.89
N LEU A 200 -1.07 -5.24 16.02
CA LEU A 200 -0.11 -5.38 14.94
C LEU A 200 0.42 -6.81 14.92
N MET A 201 0.24 -7.48 13.81
CA MET A 201 0.78 -8.81 13.55
C MET A 201 1.95 -8.68 12.57
N VAL A 202 3.07 -9.31 12.89
CA VAL A 202 4.23 -9.45 12.00
C VAL A 202 4.26 -10.85 11.40
N VAL A 203 4.54 -10.92 10.10
CA VAL A 203 4.87 -12.15 9.38
C VAL A 203 6.26 -11.99 8.81
N GLN A 204 7.24 -12.55 9.49
CA GLN A 204 8.61 -12.68 9.02
C GLN A 204 8.68 -13.83 8.04
N GLY A 205 9.37 -13.67 6.94
CA GLY A 205 9.64 -14.77 6.04
C GLY A 205 10.71 -14.40 5.02
N GLY A 206 11.55 -15.35 4.70
CA GLY A 206 12.59 -15.17 3.70
C GLY A 206 12.06 -15.12 2.26
N PRO A 207 12.97 -15.06 1.27
CA PRO A 207 12.62 -15.15 -0.14
C PRO A 207 11.85 -16.43 -0.47
N GLY A 208 10.83 -16.33 -1.31
CA GLY A 208 10.08 -17.50 -1.77
C GLY A 208 9.15 -18.19 -0.77
N THR A 209 9.00 -17.66 0.46
CA THR A 209 8.11 -18.24 1.50
C THR A 209 6.63 -17.88 1.33
N GLY A 210 6.29 -17.03 0.36
CA GLY A 210 4.90 -16.65 0.09
C GLY A 210 4.35 -15.52 0.97
N LYS A 211 5.19 -14.69 1.62
CA LYS A 211 4.79 -13.55 2.46
C LYS A 211 3.70 -12.67 1.85
N THR A 212 3.95 -12.17 0.65
CA THR A 212 3.04 -11.28 -0.07
C THR A 212 1.72 -11.96 -0.36
N ALA A 213 1.76 -13.23 -0.76
CA ALA A 213 0.56 -14.02 -1.00
C ALA A 213 -0.26 -14.20 0.28
N VAL A 214 0.38 -14.52 1.41
CA VAL A 214 -0.27 -14.58 2.73
C VAL A 214 -0.91 -13.24 3.08
N ALA A 215 -0.21 -12.11 2.84
CA ALA A 215 -0.76 -10.78 3.08
C ALA A 215 -2.03 -10.50 2.27
N LEU A 216 -2.03 -10.83 0.98
CA LEU A 216 -3.17 -10.62 0.08
C LEU A 216 -4.36 -11.50 0.44
N HIS A 217 -4.12 -12.78 0.70
CA HIS A 217 -5.18 -13.69 1.12
C HIS A 217 -5.75 -13.31 2.49
N ARG A 218 -4.90 -12.77 3.37
CA ARG A 218 -5.37 -12.22 4.65
C ARG A 218 -6.25 -10.98 4.45
N ILE A 219 -5.91 -10.08 3.53
CA ILE A 219 -6.79 -8.97 3.17
C ILE A 219 -8.17 -9.49 2.74
N ALA A 220 -8.19 -10.45 1.81
CA ALA A 220 -9.44 -11.05 1.33
C ALA A 220 -10.23 -11.73 2.45
N TYR A 221 -9.55 -12.45 3.35
CA TYR A 221 -10.18 -13.06 4.52
C TYR A 221 -10.76 -12.01 5.47
N LEU A 222 -10.02 -10.94 5.79
CA LEU A 222 -10.49 -9.89 6.71
C LEU A 222 -11.66 -9.11 6.12
N LEU A 223 -11.65 -8.79 4.83
CA LEU A 223 -12.76 -8.16 4.12
C LEU A 223 -14.02 -9.05 4.13
N TYR A 224 -13.84 -10.35 4.04
CA TYR A 224 -14.93 -11.31 4.18
C TYR A 224 -15.44 -11.40 5.61
N ALA A 225 -14.54 -11.63 6.58
CA ALA A 225 -14.88 -11.89 7.98
C ALA A 225 -15.41 -10.65 8.73
N HIS A 226 -14.92 -9.44 8.36
CA HIS A 226 -15.26 -8.17 9.01
C HIS A 226 -15.89 -7.18 8.02
N ARG A 227 -16.73 -7.67 7.12
CA ARG A 227 -17.28 -6.97 5.98
C ARG A 227 -17.91 -5.63 6.36
N GLU A 228 -18.85 -5.62 7.30
CA GLU A 228 -19.59 -4.40 7.70
C GLU A 228 -18.65 -3.26 8.14
N ARG A 229 -17.58 -3.58 8.84
CA ARG A 229 -16.60 -2.61 9.33
C ARG A 229 -15.66 -2.14 8.23
N LEU A 230 -15.13 -3.08 7.45
CA LEU A 230 -14.08 -2.78 6.46
C LEU A 230 -14.65 -2.20 5.16
N GLU A 231 -15.90 -2.49 4.79
CA GLU A 231 -16.58 -1.81 3.67
C GLU A 231 -16.76 -0.30 3.90
N ARG A 232 -16.85 0.14 5.17
CA ARG A 232 -16.98 1.58 5.50
C ARG A 232 -15.65 2.29 5.65
N SER A 233 -14.65 1.61 6.19
CA SER A 233 -13.35 2.21 6.54
C SER A 233 -12.24 1.87 5.54
N GLY A 234 -12.40 0.84 4.73
CA GLY A 234 -11.40 0.36 3.78
C GLY A 234 -10.20 -0.32 4.43
N VAL A 235 -9.43 -0.96 3.57
CA VAL A 235 -8.10 -1.53 3.90
C VAL A 235 -7.04 -0.76 3.11
N LEU A 236 -5.98 -0.33 3.78
CA LEU A 236 -4.83 0.29 3.13
C LEU A 236 -3.73 -0.75 2.92
N LEU A 237 -3.27 -0.93 1.70
CA LEU A 237 -2.10 -1.70 1.35
C LEU A 237 -0.94 -0.76 1.01
N VAL A 238 0.13 -0.87 1.77
CA VAL A 238 1.38 -0.11 1.55
C VAL A 238 2.42 -1.04 0.95
N GLY A 239 2.81 -0.78 -0.29
CA GLY A 239 3.81 -1.56 -1.01
C GLY A 239 5.14 -0.81 -1.21
N PRO A 240 6.22 -1.54 -1.56
CA PRO A 240 7.54 -0.96 -1.74
C PRO A 240 7.67 -0.09 -3.00
N SER A 241 6.94 -0.41 -4.05
CA SER A 241 6.98 0.31 -5.33
C SER A 241 5.62 0.28 -6.03
N ARG A 242 5.41 1.21 -6.97
CA ARG A 242 4.19 1.24 -7.81
C ARG A 242 4.09 0.04 -8.74
N LEU A 243 5.23 -0.44 -9.22
CA LEU A 243 5.30 -1.65 -10.03
C LEU A 243 4.75 -2.86 -9.26
N PHE A 244 5.22 -3.03 -8.03
CA PHE A 244 4.74 -4.06 -7.13
C PHE A 244 3.23 -3.92 -6.86
N LEU A 245 2.73 -2.71 -6.63
CA LEU A 245 1.30 -2.48 -6.43
C LEU A 245 0.47 -2.82 -7.66
N ARG A 246 0.90 -2.44 -8.86
CA ARG A 246 0.24 -2.85 -10.13
C ARG A 246 0.17 -4.37 -10.29
N TYR A 247 1.25 -5.06 -9.93
CA TYR A 247 1.31 -6.52 -9.95
C TYR A 247 0.27 -7.14 -8.99
N ILE A 248 0.13 -6.58 -7.79
CA ILE A 248 -0.84 -7.00 -6.79
C ILE A 248 -2.28 -6.65 -7.17
N GLU A 249 -2.52 -5.48 -7.76
CA GLU A 249 -3.84 -5.02 -8.20
C GLU A 249 -4.49 -5.96 -9.22
N GLN A 250 -3.70 -6.76 -9.92
CA GLN A 250 -4.22 -7.81 -10.81
C GLN A 250 -4.76 -9.03 -10.04
N VAL A 251 -4.25 -9.27 -8.82
CA VAL A 251 -4.63 -10.43 -7.98
C VAL A 251 -5.86 -10.14 -7.13
N LEU A 252 -6.01 -8.93 -6.59
CA LEU A 252 -7.12 -8.58 -5.71
C LEU A 252 -8.51 -8.82 -6.31
N PRO A 253 -8.81 -8.47 -7.58
CA PRO A 253 -10.08 -8.79 -8.20
C PRO A 253 -10.34 -10.29 -8.31
N SER A 254 -9.29 -11.10 -8.55
CA SER A 254 -9.43 -12.57 -8.61
C SER A 254 -9.80 -13.18 -7.25
N LEU A 255 -9.52 -12.46 -6.15
CA LEU A 255 -9.95 -12.79 -4.80
C LEU A 255 -11.34 -12.23 -4.46
N GLY A 256 -11.98 -11.50 -5.40
CA GLY A 256 -13.34 -10.97 -5.28
C GLY A 256 -13.44 -9.69 -4.42
N GLU A 257 -12.35 -8.93 -4.24
CA GLU A 257 -12.32 -7.79 -3.33
C GLU A 257 -11.99 -6.47 -4.05
N THR A 258 -12.78 -5.40 -3.76
CA THR A 258 -12.66 -4.06 -4.35
C THR A 258 -12.40 -2.95 -3.32
N GLY A 259 -12.51 -3.24 -2.03
CA GLY A 259 -12.40 -2.28 -0.93
C GLY A 259 -10.95 -1.98 -0.46
N VAL A 260 -9.95 -2.18 -1.32
CA VAL A 260 -8.53 -2.00 -0.98
C VAL A 260 -7.97 -0.76 -1.65
N VAL A 261 -7.30 0.08 -0.87
CA VAL A 261 -6.54 1.24 -1.35
C VAL A 261 -5.07 0.88 -1.37
N SER A 262 -4.45 0.87 -2.55
CA SER A 262 -3.04 0.53 -2.72
C SER A 262 -2.21 1.80 -2.89
N VAL A 263 -1.19 2.00 -2.06
CA VAL A 263 -0.30 3.16 -2.13
C VAL A 263 1.15 2.78 -1.86
N THR A 264 2.08 3.55 -2.42
CA THR A 264 3.46 3.56 -1.92
C THR A 264 3.60 4.58 -0.79
N LEU A 265 4.69 4.49 -0.02
CA LEU A 265 4.99 5.52 0.98
C LEU A 265 5.10 6.92 0.35
N GLY A 266 5.57 7.00 -0.92
CA GLY A 266 5.69 8.24 -1.68
C GLY A 266 4.35 8.90 -2.02
N ASP A 267 3.26 8.13 -2.05
CA ASP A 267 1.91 8.59 -2.40
C ASP A 267 1.01 8.81 -1.17
N LEU A 268 1.55 8.59 0.04
CA LEU A 268 0.75 8.59 1.28
C LEU A 268 0.10 9.94 1.61
N VAL A 269 0.67 11.05 1.14
CA VAL A 269 0.13 12.41 1.34
C VAL A 269 -0.52 12.89 0.05
N PRO A 270 -1.83 13.15 0.02
CA PRO A 270 -2.53 13.64 -1.17
C PRO A 270 -1.89 14.90 -1.77
N GLY A 271 -1.75 14.96 -3.08
CA GLY A 271 -1.15 16.09 -3.78
C GLY A 271 0.39 16.17 -3.69
N VAL A 272 1.03 15.20 -3.07
CA VAL A 272 2.49 15.02 -3.08
C VAL A 272 2.85 13.82 -3.95
N ASN A 273 3.67 14.04 -4.97
CA ASN A 273 4.19 12.98 -5.82
C ASN A 273 5.70 12.86 -5.58
N ALA A 274 6.10 11.93 -4.71
CA ALA A 274 7.48 11.68 -4.35
C ALA A 274 7.97 10.39 -5.04
N ARG A 275 8.66 10.55 -6.17
CA ARG A 275 9.19 9.43 -6.97
C ARG A 275 10.69 9.22 -6.80
N VAL A 276 11.40 10.29 -6.39
CA VAL A 276 12.85 10.28 -6.37
C VAL A 276 13.36 9.54 -5.14
N SER A 277 14.21 8.56 -5.36
CA SER A 277 15.03 7.96 -4.30
C SER A 277 16.21 8.88 -4.00
N GLU A 278 16.71 8.84 -2.78
CA GLU A 278 17.87 9.61 -2.35
C GLU A 278 18.91 8.71 -1.68
N ASP A 279 20.08 9.28 -1.41
CA ASP A 279 21.15 8.62 -0.68
C ASP A 279 20.63 8.03 0.64
N GLU A 280 21.02 6.79 0.97
CA GLU A 280 20.56 6.09 2.16
C GLU A 280 20.89 6.82 3.46
N ALA A 281 22.05 7.52 3.53
CA ALA A 281 22.43 8.30 4.69
C ALA A 281 21.46 9.47 4.92
N VAL A 282 21.04 10.14 3.85
CA VAL A 282 20.05 11.24 3.90
C VAL A 282 18.67 10.70 4.26
N ALA A 283 18.25 9.63 3.62
CA ALA A 283 16.96 8.95 3.91
C ALA A 283 16.88 8.52 5.38
N ARG A 284 17.97 7.97 5.93
CA ARG A 284 18.08 7.60 7.35
C ARG A 284 17.93 8.81 8.27
N ILE A 285 18.58 9.94 7.97
CA ILE A 285 18.45 11.17 8.76
C ILE A 285 17.00 11.66 8.76
N LYS A 286 16.32 11.66 7.61
CA LYS A 286 14.91 12.05 7.48
C LYS A 286 13.95 11.08 8.18
N GLY A 287 14.33 9.82 8.29
CA GLY A 287 13.57 8.79 8.99
C GLY A 287 13.64 8.83 10.51
N LEU A 288 14.54 9.65 11.11
CA LEU A 288 14.74 9.70 12.55
C LEU A 288 13.50 10.24 13.28
N PRO A 289 13.10 9.66 14.43
CA PRO A 289 11.97 10.14 15.22
C PRO A 289 12.16 11.55 15.78
N ALA A 290 13.38 12.07 15.76
CA ALA A 290 13.74 13.44 16.10
C ALA A 290 12.95 14.50 15.32
N TRP A 291 12.57 14.19 14.08
CA TRP A 291 11.80 15.09 13.23
C TRP A 291 10.46 15.51 13.83
N ALA A 292 9.81 14.66 14.61
CA ALA A 292 8.57 15.03 15.30
C ALA A 292 8.75 16.26 16.23
N LYS A 293 9.92 16.38 16.88
CA LYS A 293 10.25 17.53 17.72
C LYS A 293 10.65 18.74 16.88
N ILE A 294 11.47 18.53 15.84
CA ILE A 294 11.93 19.62 14.95
C ILE A 294 10.75 20.25 14.24
N VAL A 295 9.84 19.46 13.68
CA VAL A 295 8.61 19.92 13.02
C VAL A 295 7.74 20.74 13.99
N LYS A 296 7.55 20.24 15.20
CA LYS A 296 6.80 20.96 16.25
C LYS A 296 7.39 22.35 16.56
N GLU A 297 8.71 22.44 16.69
CA GLU A 297 9.37 23.72 16.96
C GLU A 297 9.38 24.64 15.73
N ALA A 298 9.50 24.09 14.52
CA ALA A 298 9.37 24.86 13.29
C ALA A 298 7.97 25.48 13.15
N VAL A 299 6.90 24.72 13.40
CA VAL A 299 5.52 25.24 13.39
C VAL A 299 5.30 26.28 14.50
N ARG A 300 5.83 26.04 15.71
CA ARG A 300 5.73 27.00 16.81
C ARG A 300 6.38 28.35 16.50
N ALA A 301 7.44 28.36 15.68
CA ALA A 301 8.15 29.56 15.28
C ALA A 301 7.41 30.42 14.25
N LEU A 302 6.32 29.94 13.65
CA LEU A 302 5.53 30.67 12.67
C LEU A 302 4.72 31.80 13.30
N ALA A 303 4.19 31.60 14.52
CA ALA A 303 3.43 32.60 15.23
C ALA A 303 4.38 33.50 16.03
N LYS A 304 4.50 34.77 15.61
CA LYS A 304 5.42 35.78 16.17
C LYS A 304 4.63 36.82 16.93
N VAL A 305 5.31 37.46 17.87
CA VAL A 305 4.82 38.69 18.52
C VAL A 305 5.70 39.84 18.02
N PRO A 306 5.17 40.98 17.60
CA PRO A 306 5.96 42.12 17.17
C PRO A 306 6.80 42.67 18.32
N ASP A 307 7.90 43.34 17.98
CA ASP A 307 8.79 43.90 19.00
C ASP A 307 8.21 45.14 19.73
N GLY A 308 7.23 45.78 19.11
CA GLY A 308 6.54 46.96 19.68
C GLY A 308 5.10 47.08 19.18
N ASP A 309 4.42 48.13 19.62
CA ASP A 309 3.10 48.50 19.18
C ASP A 309 3.13 48.99 17.73
N GLN A 310 2.04 48.74 16.98
CA GLN A 310 1.91 49.05 15.56
C GLN A 310 0.73 50.01 15.34
N VAL A 311 0.97 51.12 14.68
CA VAL A 311 -0.10 52.04 14.23
C VAL A 311 -0.60 51.53 12.87
N LEU A 312 -1.87 51.25 12.78
CA LEU A 312 -2.54 50.70 11.60
C LEU A 312 -3.56 51.71 11.07
N ARG A 313 -3.65 51.86 9.74
CA ARG A 313 -4.63 52.71 9.09
C ARG A 313 -5.83 51.91 8.66
N VAL A 314 -7.01 52.33 9.14
CA VAL A 314 -8.30 51.77 8.75
C VAL A 314 -9.14 52.89 8.20
N TRP A 315 -9.41 52.85 6.86
CA TRP A 315 -10.03 53.97 6.13
C TRP A 315 -9.29 55.28 6.37
N ASN A 316 -9.90 56.29 7.04
CA ASN A 316 -9.30 57.60 7.35
C ASN A 316 -8.84 57.76 8.82
N ARG A 317 -8.80 56.65 9.58
CA ARG A 317 -8.43 56.65 11.02
C ARG A 317 -7.19 55.81 11.25
N GLU A 318 -6.47 56.16 12.31
CA GLU A 318 -5.34 55.40 12.83
C GLU A 318 -5.76 54.67 14.09
N VAL A 319 -5.40 53.41 14.22
CA VAL A 319 -5.64 52.62 15.44
C VAL A 319 -4.37 51.88 15.83
N THR A 320 -4.07 51.84 17.11
CA THR A 320 -2.89 51.16 17.64
C THR A 320 -3.20 49.71 17.96
N LEU A 321 -2.49 48.76 17.32
CA LEU A 321 -2.42 47.37 17.71
C LEU A 321 -1.25 47.18 18.67
N THR A 322 -1.54 46.95 19.96
CA THR A 322 -0.48 46.79 20.94
C THR A 322 0.16 45.40 20.88
N ARG A 323 1.44 45.31 21.30
CA ARG A 323 2.12 44.03 21.50
C ARG A 323 1.36 43.12 22.45
N ALA A 324 0.75 43.68 23.49
CA ALA A 324 -0.05 42.93 24.47
C ALA A 324 -1.33 42.28 23.85
N ASP A 325 -1.98 42.99 22.91
CA ASP A 325 -3.15 42.45 22.18
C ASP A 325 -2.75 41.18 21.39
N VAL A 326 -1.65 41.30 20.60
CA VAL A 326 -1.13 40.18 19.81
C VAL A 326 -0.72 39.00 20.69
N GLU A 327 -0.05 39.27 21.82
CA GLU A 327 0.37 38.22 22.74
C GLU A 327 -0.83 37.52 23.42
N SER A 328 -1.85 38.29 23.80
CA SER A 328 -3.09 37.77 24.39
C SER A 328 -3.85 36.89 23.42
N ALA A 329 -4.11 37.37 22.20
CA ALA A 329 -4.78 36.63 21.14
C ALA A 329 -3.99 35.35 20.79
N ARG A 330 -2.65 35.42 20.69
CA ARG A 330 -1.81 34.26 20.46
C ARG A 330 -1.92 33.22 21.58
N ARG A 331 -1.90 33.63 22.84
CA ARG A 331 -2.05 32.72 23.98
C ARG A 331 -3.41 32.01 23.97
N ARG A 332 -4.48 32.74 23.68
CA ARG A 332 -5.85 32.18 23.60
C ARG A 332 -5.97 31.18 22.45
N ALA A 333 -5.54 31.55 21.23
CA ALA A 333 -5.58 30.68 20.08
C ALA A 333 -4.79 29.37 20.30
N LYS A 334 -3.60 29.45 20.94
CA LYS A 334 -2.79 28.26 21.28
C LYS A 334 -3.40 27.36 22.36
N ARG A 335 -4.21 27.88 23.28
CA ARG A 335 -4.91 27.07 24.29
C ARG A 335 -5.97 26.14 23.68
N SER A 336 -6.47 26.46 22.50
CA SER A 336 -7.46 25.63 21.82
C SER A 336 -6.92 24.24 21.42
N GLY A 337 -5.59 24.07 21.37
CA GLY A 337 -4.93 22.84 20.91
C GLY A 337 -5.13 22.53 19.41
N ARG A 338 -5.82 23.42 18.67
CA ARG A 338 -6.08 23.25 17.25
C ARG A 338 -4.81 23.41 16.39
N PRO A 339 -4.75 22.78 15.20
CA PRO A 339 -3.67 22.98 14.25
C PRO A 339 -3.45 24.47 13.92
N HIS A 340 -2.21 24.81 13.50
CA HIS A 340 -1.76 26.19 13.30
C HIS A 340 -2.67 27.04 12.40
N ASN A 341 -3.05 26.53 11.22
CA ASN A 341 -3.88 27.28 10.27
C ASN A 341 -5.31 27.49 10.80
N VAL A 342 -5.87 26.49 11.50
CA VAL A 342 -7.20 26.57 12.12
C VAL A 342 -7.19 27.52 13.32
N ALA A 343 -6.16 27.44 14.19
CA ALA A 343 -6.01 28.32 15.34
C ALA A 343 -5.84 29.80 14.93
N ARG A 344 -5.24 30.04 13.73
CA ARG A 344 -5.10 31.39 13.16
C ARG A 344 -6.44 32.10 12.97
N GLU A 345 -7.50 31.39 12.62
CA GLU A 345 -8.81 32.02 12.44
C GLU A 345 -9.32 32.66 13.75
N SER A 346 -9.16 31.94 14.86
CA SER A 346 -9.52 32.48 16.17
C SER A 346 -8.62 33.65 16.59
N PHE A 347 -7.32 33.54 16.28
CA PHE A 347 -6.35 34.62 16.51
C PHE A 347 -6.71 35.89 15.72
N ALA A 348 -6.96 35.77 14.41
CA ALA A 348 -7.31 36.89 13.55
C ALA A 348 -8.63 37.54 13.98
N ARG A 349 -9.64 36.73 14.30
CA ARG A 349 -10.96 37.21 14.77
C ARG A 349 -10.80 38.04 16.05
N GLU A 350 -10.05 37.55 17.02
CA GLU A 350 -9.83 38.26 18.29
C GLU A 350 -9.13 39.61 18.07
N LEU A 351 -8.11 39.67 17.22
CA LEU A 351 -7.43 40.93 16.91
C LEU A 351 -8.37 41.91 16.20
N MET A 352 -9.16 41.43 15.23
CA MET A 352 -10.15 42.27 14.55
C MET A 352 -11.22 42.79 15.53
N ASP A 353 -11.69 41.96 16.47
CA ASP A 353 -12.64 42.36 17.50
C ASP A 353 -12.08 43.46 18.42
N VAL A 354 -10.82 43.33 18.85
CA VAL A 354 -10.11 44.32 19.65
C VAL A 354 -9.99 45.64 18.90
N LEU A 355 -9.59 45.61 17.63
CA LEU A 355 -9.45 46.79 16.78
C LEU A 355 -10.79 47.48 16.53
N ALA A 356 -11.85 46.69 16.25
CA ALA A 356 -13.20 47.21 16.02
C ALA A 356 -13.78 47.94 17.25
N LEU A 357 -13.59 47.36 18.45
CA LEU A 357 -14.02 48.00 19.69
C LEU A 357 -13.22 49.29 19.97
N ARG A 358 -11.94 49.30 19.62
CA ARG A 358 -11.06 50.49 19.81
C ARG A 358 -11.48 51.61 18.85
N LEU A 359 -11.65 51.28 17.55
CA LEU A 359 -12.11 52.23 16.53
C LEU A 359 -13.51 52.80 16.86
N ALA A 360 -14.44 51.98 17.26
CA ALA A 360 -15.78 52.44 17.66
C ALA A 360 -15.73 53.43 18.85
N ARG A 361 -14.93 53.12 19.86
CA ARG A 361 -14.73 54.06 21.00
C ARG A 361 -14.11 55.37 20.57
N GLU A 362 -13.06 55.36 19.72
CA GLU A 362 -12.41 56.55 19.20
C GLU A 362 -13.31 57.32 18.23
N ALA A 363 -14.30 56.67 17.61
CA ALA A 363 -15.30 57.30 16.75
C ALA A 363 -16.41 57.96 17.54
N GLY A 364 -16.57 57.65 18.83
CA GLY A 364 -17.67 58.11 19.68
C GLY A 364 -18.95 57.23 19.54
N ASP A 365 -18.80 56.05 18.95
CA ASP A 365 -19.93 55.09 18.73
C ASP A 365 -20.15 54.16 19.93
N ALA A 366 -19.49 54.39 21.08
CA ALA A 366 -19.70 53.65 22.29
C ALA A 366 -20.75 54.34 23.19
N ASP A 367 -21.57 53.54 23.85
CA ASP A 367 -22.51 54.00 24.85
C ASP A 367 -21.84 54.48 26.13
N SER A 368 -22.64 55.02 27.07
CA SER A 368 -22.14 55.57 28.35
C SER A 368 -21.44 54.52 29.24
N GLU A 369 -21.68 53.23 29.03
CA GLU A 369 -21.08 52.10 29.73
C GLU A 369 -19.88 51.49 28.97
N GLY A 370 -19.53 52.07 27.79
CA GLY A 370 -18.44 51.62 26.92
C GLY A 370 -18.80 50.41 26.03
N GLY A 371 -20.08 50.03 25.96
CA GLY A 371 -20.62 49.06 25.03
C GLY A 371 -20.65 49.62 23.60
N VAL A 372 -20.58 48.76 22.62
CA VAL A 372 -20.67 49.11 21.21
C VAL A 372 -21.78 48.28 20.56
N ASP A 373 -22.66 48.95 19.84
CA ASP A 373 -23.74 48.28 19.11
C ASP A 373 -23.20 47.21 18.18
N PRO A 374 -23.79 45.99 18.12
CA PRO A 374 -23.35 44.92 17.28
C PRO A 374 -23.29 45.26 15.76
N GLU A 375 -24.17 46.16 15.30
CA GLU A 375 -24.16 46.59 13.87
C GLU A 375 -23.00 47.54 13.58
N VAL A 376 -22.73 48.47 14.48
CA VAL A 376 -21.58 49.36 14.42
C VAL A 376 -20.28 48.56 14.45
N LYS A 377 -20.19 47.60 15.38
CA LYS A 377 -19.03 46.68 15.41
C LYS A 377 -18.87 45.92 14.12
N ARG A 378 -19.97 45.44 13.51
CA ARG A 378 -19.94 44.71 12.23
C ARG A 378 -19.40 45.59 11.10
N SER A 379 -19.81 46.84 11.03
CA SER A 379 -19.32 47.82 10.04
C SER A 379 -17.82 48.03 10.17
N TRP A 380 -17.31 48.23 11.39
CA TRP A 380 -15.86 48.34 11.63
C TRP A 380 -15.08 47.07 11.26
N LEU A 381 -15.65 45.88 11.48
CA LEU A 381 -15.02 44.61 11.07
C LEU A 381 -14.87 44.48 9.55
N ILE A 382 -15.81 45.06 8.77
CA ILE A 382 -15.69 45.09 7.31
C ILE A 382 -14.51 45.99 6.91
N GLU A 383 -14.43 47.21 7.43
CA GLU A 383 -13.35 48.16 7.16
C GLU A 383 -11.96 47.62 7.57
N ILE A 384 -11.88 46.92 8.70
CA ILE A 384 -10.64 46.26 9.16
C ILE A 384 -10.21 45.15 8.21
N ARG A 385 -11.17 44.35 7.68
CA ARG A 385 -10.87 43.30 6.69
C ARG A 385 -10.33 43.86 5.39
N ASP A 386 -10.79 45.02 4.98
CA ASP A 386 -10.35 45.69 3.74
C ASP A 386 -9.03 46.44 3.92
N SER A 387 -8.68 46.80 5.16
CA SER A 387 -7.43 47.48 5.47
C SER A 387 -6.19 46.61 5.14
N VAL A 388 -5.29 47.15 4.30
CA VAL A 388 -4.03 46.52 3.95
C VAL A 388 -3.10 46.41 5.17
N ASP A 389 -3.08 47.44 6.03
CA ASP A 389 -2.23 47.47 7.21
C ASP A 389 -2.67 46.40 8.24
N CYS A 390 -3.97 46.27 8.50
CA CYS A 390 -4.49 45.24 9.37
C CYS A 390 -4.19 43.84 8.88
N ARG A 391 -4.41 43.58 7.57
CA ARG A 391 -4.07 42.28 6.95
C ARG A 391 -2.58 41.98 7.05
N ARG A 392 -1.72 42.98 6.80
CA ARG A 392 -0.27 42.84 6.93
C ARG A 392 0.15 42.52 8.36
N ALA A 393 -0.35 43.27 9.35
CA ALA A 393 -0.04 43.08 10.75
C ALA A 393 -0.47 41.65 11.22
N ILE A 394 -1.68 41.24 10.94
CA ILE A 394 -2.19 39.91 11.27
C ILE A 394 -1.37 38.80 10.59
N ASN A 395 -1.08 38.96 9.28
CA ASN A 395 -0.30 37.96 8.54
C ASN A 395 1.15 37.91 9.00
N THR A 396 1.76 39.03 9.34
CA THR A 396 3.16 39.06 9.86
C THR A 396 3.23 38.37 11.23
N ALA A 397 2.21 38.53 12.07
CA ALA A 397 2.14 37.89 13.38
C ALA A 397 1.82 36.38 13.26
N TRP A 398 0.96 35.97 12.31
CA TRP A 398 0.56 34.57 12.16
C TRP A 398 0.15 34.25 10.71
N MET A 399 1.16 33.88 9.90
CA MET A 399 0.95 33.52 8.50
C MET A 399 0.46 32.06 8.40
N PRO A 400 -0.63 31.77 7.67
CA PRO A 400 -0.97 30.40 7.30
C PRO A 400 0.07 29.88 6.30
N THR A 401 0.38 28.59 6.36
CA THR A 401 1.37 27.98 5.46
C THR A 401 1.06 26.51 5.22
N SER A 402 1.48 25.98 4.07
CA SER A 402 1.43 24.56 3.76
C SER A 402 2.67 23.82 4.24
N ALA A 403 2.53 22.51 4.48
CA ALA A 403 3.64 21.62 4.83
C ALA A 403 4.76 21.70 3.79
N GLN A 404 4.40 21.67 2.53
CA GLN A 404 5.34 21.75 1.41
C GLN A 404 6.14 23.05 1.42
N THR A 405 5.48 24.19 1.62
CA THR A 405 6.16 25.51 1.68
C THR A 405 7.11 25.59 2.88
N LEU A 406 6.69 25.08 4.03
CA LEU A 406 7.51 25.14 5.23
C LEU A 406 8.72 24.21 5.15
N LEU A 407 8.55 22.97 4.67
CA LEU A 407 9.66 22.03 4.53
C LEU A 407 10.67 22.51 3.47
N ARG A 408 10.22 23.02 2.32
CA ARG A 408 11.09 23.66 1.32
C ARG A 408 11.90 24.82 1.91
N ARG A 409 11.27 25.62 2.79
CA ARG A 409 11.94 26.72 3.47
C ARG A 409 13.02 26.23 4.44
N LEU A 410 12.76 25.14 5.18
CA LEU A 410 13.74 24.56 6.10
C LEU A 410 14.98 24.05 5.36
N TYR A 411 14.78 23.31 4.26
CA TYR A 411 15.88 22.78 3.47
C TYR A 411 16.68 23.86 2.72
N ALA A 412 16.02 24.90 2.23
CA ALA A 412 16.67 25.97 1.50
C ALA A 412 17.33 27.04 2.41
N ARG A 413 17.08 27.02 3.72
CA ARG A 413 17.59 27.98 4.70
C ARG A 413 18.18 27.25 5.91
N PRO A 414 19.45 26.86 5.84
CA PRO A 414 20.11 26.08 6.90
C PRO A 414 20.00 26.73 8.29
N GLU A 415 20.00 28.05 8.35
CA GLU A 415 19.85 28.80 9.60
C GLU A 415 18.49 28.60 10.27
N VAL A 416 17.43 28.47 9.48
CA VAL A 416 16.05 28.22 9.99
C VAL A 416 15.94 26.81 10.52
N LEU A 417 16.47 25.82 9.77
CA LEU A 417 16.50 24.43 10.19
C LEU A 417 17.35 24.25 11.46
N ALA A 418 18.53 24.84 11.50
CA ALA A 418 19.41 24.83 12.68
C ALA A 418 18.74 25.48 13.91
N ALA A 419 17.97 26.56 13.72
CA ALA A 419 17.21 27.17 14.80
C ALA A 419 16.10 26.26 15.34
N ALA A 420 15.37 25.58 14.47
CA ALA A 420 14.36 24.60 14.86
C ALA A 420 15.00 23.40 15.57
N ASN A 421 16.12 22.89 15.06
CA ASN A 421 16.88 21.80 15.66
C ASN A 421 17.38 22.16 17.07
N ARG A 422 17.97 23.38 17.27
CA ARG A 422 18.38 23.84 18.61
C ARG A 422 17.21 23.89 19.59
N LYS A 423 16.06 24.41 19.18
CA LYS A 423 14.86 24.46 20.03
C LYS A 423 14.30 23.07 20.35
N ALA A 424 14.51 22.11 19.47
CA ALA A 424 14.15 20.72 19.69
C ALA A 424 15.14 19.93 20.59
N GLY A 425 16.23 20.58 21.05
CA GLY A 425 17.28 19.98 21.86
C GLY A 425 18.47 19.46 21.04
N SER A 426 18.68 19.98 19.83
CA SER A 426 19.78 19.62 18.91
C SER A 426 19.90 18.11 18.60
N PRO A 427 18.80 17.43 18.24
CA PRO A 427 18.83 16.00 18.00
C PRO A 427 19.60 15.60 16.73
N LEU A 428 19.79 16.52 15.78
CA LEU A 428 20.60 16.31 14.58
C LEU A 428 21.96 17.00 14.73
N ARG A 429 23.00 16.33 14.26
CA ARG A 429 24.36 16.84 14.24
C ARG A 429 24.56 17.86 13.12
N PRO A 430 25.63 18.70 13.17
CA PRO A 430 25.92 19.69 12.14
C PRO A 430 26.12 19.09 10.73
N ASP A 431 26.80 17.96 10.63
CA ASP A 431 27.00 17.22 9.38
C ASP A 431 25.67 16.69 8.81
N GLU A 432 24.78 16.18 9.66
CA GLU A 432 23.44 15.72 9.28
C GLU A 432 22.56 16.90 8.80
N LEU A 433 22.66 18.06 9.43
CA LEU A 433 21.96 19.27 8.98
C LEU A 433 22.47 19.75 7.62
N ALA A 434 23.78 19.70 7.39
CA ALA A 434 24.39 20.09 6.11
C ALA A 434 23.93 19.17 4.96
N ALA A 435 23.82 17.88 5.20
CA ALA A 435 23.34 16.89 4.22
C ALA A 435 21.88 17.10 3.77
N LEU A 436 21.08 17.83 4.56
CA LEU A 436 19.67 18.11 4.25
C LEU A 436 19.47 19.35 3.38
N VAL A 437 20.53 20.15 3.14
CA VAL A 437 20.45 21.41 2.39
C VAL A 437 20.20 21.13 0.91
N ARG A 438 19.12 21.72 0.37
CA ARG A 438 18.79 21.60 -1.06
C ARG A 438 17.99 22.79 -1.57
N PRO A 439 18.01 23.09 -2.87
CA PRO A 439 17.26 24.18 -3.46
C PRO A 439 15.75 23.97 -3.34
N ARG A 440 14.98 25.08 -3.35
CA ARG A 440 13.51 25.04 -3.27
C ARG A 440 12.85 24.30 -4.43
N SER A 441 13.50 24.23 -5.58
CA SER A 441 13.02 23.55 -6.79
C SER A 441 13.26 22.03 -6.76
N ALA A 442 14.02 21.51 -5.79
CA ALA A 442 14.31 20.08 -5.71
C ALA A 442 13.00 19.26 -5.63
N PRO A 443 12.92 18.13 -6.34
CA PRO A 443 11.77 17.24 -6.26
C PRO A 443 11.62 16.62 -4.87
N TRP A 444 10.41 16.20 -4.53
CA TRP A 444 10.16 15.46 -3.29
C TRP A 444 10.73 14.05 -3.39
N THR A 445 11.35 13.61 -2.32
CA THR A 445 11.83 12.25 -2.15
C THR A 445 10.86 11.43 -1.27
N VAL A 446 10.90 10.11 -1.39
CA VAL A 446 10.02 9.23 -0.61
C VAL A 446 10.17 9.46 0.89
N SER A 447 11.39 9.73 1.38
CA SER A 447 11.66 9.98 2.80
C SER A 447 11.22 11.37 3.30
N ASP A 448 10.85 12.31 2.40
CA ASP A 448 10.22 13.57 2.79
C ASP A 448 8.76 13.40 3.22
N VAL A 449 8.07 12.39 2.66
CA VAL A 449 6.61 12.24 2.83
C VAL A 449 6.18 12.07 4.28
N PRO A 450 6.86 11.26 5.11
CA PRO A 450 6.53 11.17 6.54
C PRO A 450 6.73 12.49 7.30
N ILE A 451 7.69 13.31 6.88
CA ILE A 451 7.93 14.64 7.49
C ILE A 451 6.82 15.61 7.05
N LEU A 452 6.42 15.57 5.77
CA LEU A 452 5.30 16.35 5.27
C LEU A 452 3.99 15.98 6.01
N ASP A 453 3.75 14.70 6.22
CA ASP A 453 2.59 14.23 6.99
C ASP A 453 2.59 14.76 8.44
N GLU A 454 3.76 14.82 9.09
CA GLU A 454 3.90 15.41 10.43
C GLU A 454 3.63 16.92 10.42
N PHE A 455 4.05 17.64 9.35
CA PHE A 455 3.70 19.05 9.19
C PHE A 455 2.21 19.26 8.95
N GLU A 456 1.58 18.47 8.06
CA GLU A 456 0.15 18.55 7.78
C GLU A 456 -0.69 18.36 9.05
N GLU A 457 -0.28 17.44 9.94
CA GLU A 457 -0.95 17.20 11.23
C GLU A 457 -0.93 18.44 12.13
N LEU A 458 0.21 19.13 12.20
CA LEU A 458 0.38 20.28 13.08
C LEU A 458 -0.11 21.59 12.45
N LEU A 459 -0.09 21.70 11.13
CA LEU A 459 -0.55 22.89 10.40
C LEU A 459 -2.07 22.88 10.20
N GLY A 460 -2.65 21.73 9.91
CA GLY A 460 -4.04 21.61 9.49
C GLY A 460 -4.29 22.18 8.09
N PRO A 461 -5.55 22.13 7.60
CA PRO A 461 -5.89 22.57 6.25
C PRO A 461 -5.60 24.07 6.06
N MET A 462 -5.20 24.42 4.83
CA MET A 462 -5.07 25.83 4.44
C MET A 462 -6.44 26.48 4.43
N PRO A 463 -6.55 27.74 4.90
CA PRO A 463 -7.80 28.50 4.75
C PRO A 463 -8.16 28.55 3.25
N SER A 464 -9.33 28.04 2.86
CA SER A 464 -9.81 28.14 1.49
C SER A 464 -10.00 29.62 1.15
N SER A 465 -9.43 30.05 0.03
CA SER A 465 -9.64 31.41 -0.49
C SER A 465 -11.04 31.63 -1.09
N SER A 466 -11.89 30.60 -1.08
CA SER A 466 -13.24 30.65 -1.63
C SER A 466 -14.24 30.98 -0.52
N SER A 467 -14.64 32.22 -0.44
CA SER A 467 -15.95 32.60 0.11
C SER A 467 -17.11 31.81 -0.53
N SER A 468 -16.89 31.31 -1.76
CA SER A 468 -17.85 30.53 -2.52
C SER A 468 -18.23 29.16 -1.90
N SER A 469 -17.37 28.52 -1.12
CA SER A 469 -17.75 27.25 -0.47
C SER A 469 -18.60 27.46 0.78
N ARG A 470 -18.36 28.52 1.57
CA ARG A 470 -19.21 28.87 2.71
C ARG A 470 -20.57 29.40 2.28
N GLU A 471 -20.62 30.25 1.25
CA GLU A 471 -21.87 30.74 0.67
C GLU A 471 -22.64 29.59 -0.02
N ALA A 472 -21.93 28.62 -0.62
CA ALA A 472 -22.54 27.42 -1.18
C ALA A 472 -23.07 26.48 -0.05
N ASP A 473 -22.34 26.32 1.05
CA ASP A 473 -22.78 25.53 2.21
C ASP A 473 -23.94 26.21 2.94
N GLU A 474 -23.88 27.53 3.17
CA GLU A 474 -25.00 28.30 3.77
C GLU A 474 -26.22 28.29 2.85
N GLY A 475 -26.03 28.44 1.54
CA GLY A 475 -27.08 28.33 0.54
C GLY A 475 -27.67 26.91 0.42
N ALA A 476 -26.86 25.86 0.64
CA ALA A 476 -27.34 24.48 0.69
C ALA A 476 -28.17 24.21 1.94
N ILE A 477 -27.75 24.73 3.09
CA ILE A 477 -28.50 24.63 4.36
C ILE A 477 -29.82 25.38 4.27
N GLU A 478 -29.84 26.58 3.68
CA GLU A 478 -31.08 27.36 3.50
C GLU A 478 -32.06 26.67 2.54
N ARG A 479 -31.58 26.13 1.41
CA ARG A 479 -32.43 25.31 0.52
C ARG A 479 -32.94 24.04 1.21
N ALA A 480 -32.12 23.42 2.04
CA ALA A 480 -32.53 22.25 2.82
C ALA A 480 -33.60 22.61 3.87
N ARG A 481 -33.49 23.82 4.47
CA ARG A 481 -34.51 24.36 5.39
C ARG A 481 -35.83 24.63 4.66
N GLU A 482 -35.79 25.32 3.52
CA GLU A 482 -36.95 25.56 2.66
C GLU A 482 -37.63 24.25 2.23
N ALA A 483 -36.85 23.22 1.88
CA ALA A 483 -37.36 21.92 1.50
C ALA A 483 -38.04 21.18 2.66
N ILE A 484 -37.50 21.28 3.88
CA ILE A 484 -38.11 20.70 5.09
C ILE A 484 -39.43 21.40 5.39
N GLU A 485 -39.50 22.74 5.30
CA GLU A 485 -40.71 23.53 5.53
C GLU A 485 -41.76 23.28 4.45
N ALA A 486 -41.37 23.24 3.17
CA ALA A 486 -42.30 23.04 2.06
C ALA A 486 -42.95 21.65 2.02
N GLN A 487 -42.25 20.62 2.48
CA GLN A 487 -42.71 19.23 2.45
C GLN A 487 -43.22 18.72 3.81
N ASN A 488 -43.24 19.58 4.82
CA ASN A 488 -43.66 19.25 6.20
C ASN A 488 -42.93 17.96 6.72
N LEU A 489 -41.71 17.75 6.28
CA LEU A 489 -40.84 16.61 6.62
C LEU A 489 -40.19 16.88 7.98
N GLY A 490 -40.96 16.79 9.08
CA GLY A 490 -40.25 17.07 10.28
C GLY A 490 -40.99 16.90 11.56
N GLY A 491 -41.18 15.71 11.98
CA GLY A 491 -41.39 15.43 13.40
C GLY A 491 -40.18 15.73 14.29
N GLY A 492 -39.36 16.78 13.98
CA GLY A 492 -38.23 17.23 14.79
C GLY A 492 -36.95 16.36 14.74
N ILE A 493 -36.87 15.35 13.87
CA ILE A 493 -35.76 14.37 13.84
C ILE A 493 -34.72 14.71 12.74
N VAL A 494 -35.12 15.36 11.65
CA VAL A 494 -34.22 15.72 10.54
C VAL A 494 -33.89 17.21 10.61
N THR A 495 -32.61 17.55 10.73
CA THR A 495 -32.14 18.94 10.69
C THR A 495 -31.76 19.36 9.27
N ALA A 496 -31.88 20.67 8.96
CA ALA A 496 -31.43 21.21 7.66
C ALA A 496 -29.97 20.91 7.40
N GLN A 497 -29.12 20.83 8.40
CA GLN A 497 -27.73 20.44 8.29
C GLN A 497 -27.59 18.98 7.84
N MET A 498 -28.36 18.05 8.46
CA MET A 498 -28.31 16.63 8.04
C MET A 498 -28.78 16.44 6.61
N LEU A 499 -29.79 17.18 6.17
CA LEU A 499 -30.29 17.12 4.79
C LEU A 499 -29.28 17.75 3.81
N ALA A 500 -28.65 18.88 4.17
CA ALA A 500 -27.63 19.53 3.36
C ALA A 500 -26.37 18.65 3.23
N ASP A 501 -25.92 18.03 4.32
CA ASP A 501 -24.78 17.09 4.34
C ASP A 501 -25.10 15.83 3.52
N GLN A 502 -26.34 15.36 3.54
CA GLN A 502 -26.80 14.23 2.75
C GLN A 502 -26.87 14.57 1.27
N VAL A 503 -27.33 15.76 0.90
CA VAL A 503 -27.36 16.25 -0.51
C VAL A 503 -25.94 16.53 -1.02
N ALA A 504 -25.07 17.13 -0.20
CA ALA A 504 -23.67 17.34 -0.56
C ALA A 504 -22.89 16.01 -0.68
N GLY A 505 -23.28 14.99 0.07
CA GLY A 505 -22.73 13.61 -0.07
C GLY A 505 -23.27 12.86 -1.29
N GLN A 506 -24.27 13.39 -1.98
CA GLN A 506 -24.92 12.78 -3.14
C GLN A 506 -24.35 13.20 -4.51
N GLU A 507 -23.46 14.18 -4.56
CA GLU A 507 -22.74 14.53 -5.79
C GLU A 507 -21.65 13.51 -6.11
N SER A 508 -22.02 12.54 -6.92
CA SER A 508 -21.26 11.44 -7.50
C SER A 508 -20.84 10.31 -6.53
N TRP A 509 -21.31 9.13 -6.83
CA TRP A 509 -20.82 7.87 -6.24
C TRP A 509 -19.34 7.68 -6.65
N THR A 510 -18.43 8.16 -5.81
CA THR A 510 -17.00 7.89 -5.94
C THR A 510 -16.65 6.64 -5.15
N PRO A 511 -15.94 5.67 -5.74
CA PRO A 511 -15.47 4.49 -5.03
C PRO A 511 -14.79 4.85 -3.71
N LEU A 512 -14.95 4.01 -2.68
CA LEU A 512 -14.34 4.23 -1.37
C LEU A 512 -12.82 4.46 -1.50
N SER A 513 -12.15 3.74 -2.39
CA SER A 513 -10.73 3.90 -2.68
C SER A 513 -10.35 5.30 -3.15
N GLU A 514 -11.15 5.93 -4.02
CA GLU A 514 -10.89 7.31 -4.45
C GLU A 514 -11.14 8.35 -3.37
N ARG A 515 -12.19 8.17 -2.58
CA ARG A 515 -12.50 9.07 -1.45
C ARG A 515 -11.40 9.01 -0.40
N ALA A 516 -11.01 7.80 -0.01
CA ALA A 516 -9.98 7.57 0.97
C ALA A 516 -8.59 8.06 0.50
N ALA A 517 -8.27 7.91 -0.78
CA ALA A 517 -7.02 8.41 -1.35
C ALA A 517 -6.93 9.94 -1.39
N LYS A 518 -8.08 10.64 -1.49
CA LYS A 518 -8.16 12.11 -1.52
C LYS A 518 -8.20 12.73 -0.11
N ASP A 519 -8.62 11.98 0.89
CA ASP A 519 -8.76 12.47 2.28
C ASP A 519 -7.60 12.03 3.16
N ARG A 520 -6.70 12.96 3.47
CA ARG A 520 -5.57 12.70 4.38
C ARG A 520 -6.01 12.24 5.78
N THR A 521 -7.17 12.64 6.22
CA THR A 521 -7.71 12.34 7.56
C THR A 521 -8.43 10.99 7.60
N TRP A 522 -8.53 10.30 6.47
CA TRP A 522 -9.19 9.01 6.40
C TRP A 522 -8.56 8.00 7.34
N ALA A 523 -9.39 7.38 8.16
CA ALA A 523 -8.99 6.34 9.10
C ALA A 523 -9.37 4.96 8.55
N TYR A 524 -8.34 4.19 8.19
CA TYR A 524 -8.53 2.84 7.67
C TYR A 524 -8.85 1.85 8.80
N GLY A 525 -9.68 0.87 8.49
CA GLY A 525 -10.05 -0.20 9.44
C GLY A 525 -8.94 -1.23 9.64
N HIS A 526 -8.08 -1.39 8.64
CA HIS A 526 -6.90 -2.27 8.67
C HIS A 526 -5.81 -1.73 7.74
N ILE A 527 -4.55 -1.89 8.11
CA ILE A 527 -3.41 -1.55 7.24
C ILE A 527 -2.53 -2.77 7.04
N VAL A 528 -2.20 -3.06 5.79
CA VAL A 528 -1.23 -4.06 5.41
C VAL A 528 0.02 -3.37 4.89
N VAL A 529 1.18 -3.78 5.38
CA VAL A 529 2.48 -3.23 4.97
C VAL A 529 3.33 -4.36 4.44
N ASP A 530 3.74 -4.28 3.19
CA ASP A 530 4.73 -5.19 2.63
C ASP A 530 6.12 -4.55 2.61
N GLU A 531 7.17 -5.38 2.63
CA GLU A 531 8.58 -4.98 2.76
C GLU A 531 8.81 -4.03 3.96
N ALA A 532 8.16 -4.32 5.06
CA ALA A 532 8.07 -3.43 6.22
C ALA A 532 9.41 -3.13 6.91
N GLN A 533 10.44 -3.97 6.69
CA GLN A 533 11.80 -3.73 7.17
C GLN A 533 12.41 -2.44 6.62
N GLU A 534 11.89 -1.92 5.51
CA GLU A 534 12.37 -0.68 4.90
C GLU A 534 11.79 0.59 5.57
N LEU A 535 10.71 0.45 6.35
CA LEU A 535 10.04 1.60 6.92
C LEU A 535 10.86 2.27 8.04
N SER A 536 10.96 3.58 7.94
CA SER A 536 11.56 4.40 8.97
C SER A 536 10.61 4.63 10.16
N PRO A 537 11.14 5.01 11.35
CA PRO A 537 10.30 5.39 12.49
C PRO A 537 9.31 6.52 12.18
N MET A 538 9.66 7.47 11.29
CA MET A 538 8.73 8.51 10.86
C MET A 538 7.63 7.96 9.94
N ALA A 539 7.94 6.98 9.07
CA ALA A 539 6.94 6.30 8.25
C ALA A 539 5.93 5.54 9.12
N TRP A 540 6.39 4.78 10.11
CA TRP A 540 5.51 4.14 11.10
C TRP A 540 4.61 5.13 11.82
N ARG A 541 5.13 6.31 12.16
CA ARG A 541 4.34 7.36 12.80
C ARG A 541 3.22 7.87 11.91
N ALA A 542 3.46 8.03 10.60
CA ALA A 542 2.45 8.42 9.63
C ALA A 542 1.35 7.35 9.46
N LEU A 543 1.74 6.07 9.38
CA LEU A 543 0.79 4.96 9.27
C LEU A 543 -0.07 4.78 10.53
N LEU A 544 0.52 4.93 11.72
CA LEU A 544 -0.20 4.84 12.98
C LEU A 544 -1.31 5.90 13.11
N ARG A 545 -1.19 7.06 12.48
CA ARG A 545 -2.26 8.06 12.43
C ARG A 545 -3.44 7.62 11.57
N ARG A 546 -3.16 6.88 10.50
CA ARG A 546 -4.18 6.39 9.55
C ARG A 546 -4.93 5.15 10.02
N CYS A 547 -4.48 4.49 11.09
CA CYS A 547 -5.18 3.35 11.69
C CYS A 547 -5.24 3.50 13.22
N PRO A 548 -6.18 4.30 13.73
CA PRO A 548 -6.35 4.50 15.18
C PRO A 548 -6.63 3.20 15.94
N SER A 549 -7.29 2.23 15.31
CA SER A 549 -7.57 0.90 15.86
C SER A 549 -6.32 0.04 16.07
N ARG A 550 -5.18 0.44 15.51
CA ARG A 550 -3.92 -0.32 15.53
C ARG A 550 -4.00 -1.70 14.91
N SER A 551 -4.93 -1.93 14.02
CA SER A 551 -5.11 -3.18 13.28
C SER A 551 -4.16 -3.23 12.09
N PHE A 552 -3.05 -3.97 12.21
CA PHE A 552 -2.00 -4.05 11.19
C PHE A 552 -1.64 -5.48 10.85
N THR A 553 -1.40 -5.75 9.57
CA THR A 553 -0.65 -6.91 9.10
C THR A 553 0.64 -6.41 8.46
N VAL A 554 1.76 -6.81 9.03
CA VAL A 554 3.09 -6.36 8.63
C VAL A 554 3.85 -7.55 8.10
N VAL A 555 4.19 -7.55 6.83
CA VAL A 555 4.99 -8.61 6.23
C VAL A 555 6.34 -8.07 5.79
N GLY A 556 7.38 -8.88 5.92
CA GLY A 556 8.72 -8.46 5.55
C GLY A 556 9.79 -9.49 5.92
N ASP A 557 11.02 -9.08 5.68
CA ASP A 557 12.20 -9.88 5.99
C ASP A 557 13.33 -8.97 6.49
N LEU A 558 13.69 -9.13 7.77
CA LEU A 558 14.78 -8.34 8.36
C LEU A 558 16.11 -8.58 7.64
N ASP A 559 16.32 -9.77 7.09
CA ASP A 559 17.54 -10.16 6.39
C ASP A 559 17.68 -9.50 5.01
N GLN A 560 16.55 -9.07 4.40
CA GLN A 560 16.51 -8.32 3.13
C GLN A 560 16.56 -6.80 3.29
N ARG A 561 16.78 -6.28 4.51
CA ARG A 561 16.86 -4.84 4.71
C ARG A 561 18.07 -4.24 3.97
N ARG A 562 17.85 -3.10 3.32
CA ARG A 562 18.91 -2.34 2.63
C ARG A 562 20.04 -1.92 3.56
N GLY A 563 21.24 -1.83 2.98
CA GLY A 563 22.43 -1.37 3.67
C GLY A 563 23.05 -2.41 4.60
N ASN A 564 24.02 -1.95 5.39
CA ASN A 564 24.86 -2.82 6.23
C ASN A 564 24.38 -2.92 7.70
N LYS A 565 23.29 -2.24 8.06
CA LYS A 565 22.79 -2.20 9.44
C LYS A 565 21.31 -2.57 9.48
N ARG A 566 21.01 -3.77 9.93
CA ARG A 566 19.65 -4.23 10.18
C ARG A 566 19.29 -4.19 11.66
N PRO A 567 18.02 -3.96 12.03
CA PRO A 567 17.55 -4.16 13.39
C PRO A 567 17.63 -5.64 13.76
N PRO A 568 18.03 -5.97 14.99
CA PRO A 568 18.13 -7.37 15.42
C PRO A 568 16.78 -8.04 15.70
N THR A 569 15.69 -7.28 15.81
CA THR A 569 14.34 -7.78 16.09
C THR A 569 13.29 -6.87 15.40
N TRP A 570 12.12 -7.44 15.15
CA TRP A 570 10.98 -6.67 14.66
C TRP A 570 10.54 -5.56 15.61
N GLU A 571 10.61 -5.77 16.94
CA GLU A 571 10.29 -4.73 17.90
C GLU A 571 11.12 -3.45 17.67
N LYS A 572 12.43 -3.60 17.34
CA LYS A 572 13.30 -2.47 17.03
C LYS A 572 13.00 -1.88 15.64
N ALA A 573 12.64 -2.70 14.66
CA ALA A 573 12.29 -2.27 13.32
C ALA A 573 11.01 -1.44 13.31
N LEU A 574 10.01 -1.86 14.07
CA LEU A 574 8.71 -1.20 14.19
C LEU A 574 8.77 0.18 14.89
N GLY A 575 9.81 0.43 15.69
CA GLY A 575 9.99 1.70 16.38
C GLY A 575 8.73 2.14 17.16
N PRO A 576 8.05 3.26 16.79
CA PRO A 576 6.86 3.71 17.51
C PRO A 576 5.67 2.76 17.42
N ALA A 577 5.63 1.87 16.41
CA ALA A 577 4.56 0.90 16.23
C ALA A 577 4.72 -0.36 17.10
N ALA A 578 5.90 -0.59 17.70
CA ALA A 578 6.19 -1.77 18.53
C ALA A 578 5.19 -1.96 19.69
N ARG A 579 4.63 -0.86 20.21
CA ARG A 579 3.63 -0.93 21.30
C ARG A 579 2.32 -1.61 20.88
N ALA A 580 2.06 -1.71 19.57
CA ALA A 580 0.88 -2.37 19.01
C ALA A 580 1.16 -3.84 18.67
N LEU A 581 2.41 -4.32 18.76
CA LEU A 581 2.80 -5.68 18.43
C LEU A 581 2.04 -6.68 19.31
N ALA A 582 1.22 -7.50 18.65
CA ALA A 582 0.37 -8.49 19.30
C ALA A 582 0.84 -9.92 19.01
N ALA A 583 1.40 -10.18 17.82
CA ALA A 583 1.86 -11.50 17.41
C ALA A 583 2.99 -11.38 16.36
N GLU A 584 3.90 -12.35 16.38
CA GLU A 584 4.94 -12.53 15.38
C GLU A 584 4.91 -13.99 14.90
N TYR A 585 4.85 -14.16 13.58
CA TYR A 585 4.89 -15.45 12.90
C TYR A 585 6.09 -15.49 11.96
N ALA A 586 6.69 -16.66 11.80
CA ALA A 586 7.79 -16.89 10.89
C ALA A 586 7.40 -17.93 9.84
N LEU A 587 7.56 -17.58 8.57
CA LEU A 587 7.50 -18.51 7.45
C LEU A 587 8.92 -18.96 7.13
N THR A 588 9.22 -20.24 7.40
CA THR A 588 10.59 -20.79 7.32
C THR A 588 10.81 -21.67 6.10
N VAL A 589 9.74 -22.01 5.37
CA VAL A 589 9.82 -22.90 4.21
C VAL A 589 9.75 -22.08 2.91
N SER A 590 10.81 -22.15 2.11
CA SER A 590 10.85 -21.57 0.76
C SER A 590 10.44 -22.62 -0.28
N TYR A 591 9.37 -22.33 -0.98
CA TYR A 591 8.82 -23.21 -2.02
C TYR A 591 9.33 -22.86 -3.42
N ARG A 592 10.03 -21.73 -3.55
CA ARG A 592 10.32 -21.11 -4.84
C ARG A 592 11.80 -21.12 -5.19
N THR A 593 12.63 -20.59 -4.29
CA THR A 593 14.06 -20.47 -4.50
C THR A 593 14.72 -21.83 -4.35
N PRO A 594 15.58 -22.27 -5.29
CA PRO A 594 16.33 -23.52 -5.16
C PRO A 594 17.17 -23.58 -3.89
N ALA A 595 17.32 -24.79 -3.32
CA ALA A 595 18.09 -25.01 -2.09
C ALA A 595 19.54 -24.53 -2.21
N THR A 596 20.18 -24.81 -3.33
CA THR A 596 21.52 -24.34 -3.66
C THR A 596 21.63 -22.82 -3.60
N LEU A 597 20.72 -22.07 -4.23
CA LEU A 597 20.74 -20.60 -4.23
C LEU A 597 20.45 -20.03 -2.83
N THR A 598 19.58 -20.65 -2.08
CA THR A 598 19.30 -20.26 -0.69
C THR A 598 20.54 -20.40 0.18
N THR A 599 21.18 -21.56 0.12
CA THR A 599 22.42 -21.86 0.90
C THR A 599 23.57 -20.93 0.49
N LEU A 600 23.73 -20.68 -0.82
CA LEU A 600 24.70 -19.71 -1.36
C LEU A 600 24.46 -18.31 -0.77
N ALA A 601 23.24 -17.80 -0.86
CA ALA A 601 22.90 -16.46 -0.40
C ALA A 601 23.14 -16.30 1.11
N GLU A 602 22.72 -17.27 1.92
CA GLU A 602 22.96 -17.28 3.37
C GLU A 602 24.46 -17.35 3.71
N GLY A 603 25.22 -18.18 2.99
CA GLY A 603 26.66 -18.30 3.16
C GLY A 603 27.43 -17.03 2.84
N VAL A 604 27.08 -16.35 1.73
CA VAL A 604 27.70 -15.09 1.30
C VAL A 604 27.46 -13.97 2.32
N VAL A 605 26.22 -13.78 2.77
CA VAL A 605 25.93 -12.72 3.75
C VAL A 605 26.53 -13.01 5.13
N ALA A 606 26.63 -14.26 5.52
CA ALA A 606 27.31 -14.66 6.76
C ALA A 606 28.82 -14.30 6.71
N ARG A 607 29.49 -14.57 5.56
CA ARG A 607 30.90 -14.18 5.35
C ARG A 607 31.08 -12.66 5.26
N ALA A 608 30.07 -11.94 4.80
CA ALA A 608 30.03 -10.46 4.87
C ALA A 608 29.78 -9.91 6.29
N GLY A 609 29.72 -10.76 7.32
CA GLY A 609 29.55 -10.38 8.72
C GLY A 609 28.10 -10.12 9.16
N VAL A 610 27.13 -10.49 8.33
CA VAL A 610 25.69 -10.29 8.62
C VAL A 610 24.94 -11.63 8.46
N PRO A 611 25.14 -12.62 9.36
CA PRO A 611 24.47 -13.91 9.25
C PRO A 611 22.95 -13.73 9.35
N VAL A 612 22.20 -14.52 8.59
CA VAL A 612 20.73 -14.47 8.59
C VAL A 612 20.15 -14.70 9.98
N LEU A 613 19.08 -13.97 10.33
CA LEU A 613 18.36 -14.13 11.61
C LEU A 613 17.36 -15.28 11.55
N TYR A 614 16.77 -15.50 10.38
CA TYR A 614 15.71 -16.48 10.14
C TYR A 614 16.11 -17.40 8.98
N PRO A 615 16.94 -18.45 9.24
CA PRO A 615 17.35 -19.37 8.20
C PRO A 615 16.14 -20.12 7.62
N MET A 616 16.22 -20.42 6.32
CA MET A 616 15.14 -21.03 5.56
C MET A 616 15.46 -22.47 5.17
N THR A 617 14.41 -23.28 5.03
CA THR A 617 14.49 -24.59 4.41
C THR A 617 13.84 -24.52 3.03
N ALA A 618 14.61 -24.70 1.96
CA ALA A 618 14.06 -24.79 0.62
C ALA A 618 13.58 -26.22 0.32
N VAL A 619 12.40 -26.33 -0.27
CA VAL A 619 11.81 -27.64 -0.65
C VAL A 619 12.27 -28.07 -2.05
N ARG A 620 12.62 -27.09 -2.88
CA ARG A 620 12.97 -27.31 -4.29
C ARG A 620 14.47 -27.41 -4.46
N ASP A 621 14.91 -28.42 -5.21
CA ASP A 621 16.27 -28.53 -5.68
C ASP A 621 16.28 -28.45 -7.21
N VAL A 622 17.26 -27.74 -7.77
CA VAL A 622 17.42 -27.56 -9.21
C VAL A 622 18.90 -27.77 -9.53
N GLU A 623 19.20 -28.77 -10.37
CA GLU A 623 20.55 -29.02 -10.82
C GLU A 623 21.07 -27.84 -11.68
N ASP A 624 22.36 -27.54 -11.58
CA ASP A 624 23.06 -26.49 -12.36
C ASP A 624 22.41 -25.09 -12.29
N CYS A 625 21.75 -24.78 -11.17
CA CYS A 625 21.06 -23.49 -10.96
C CYS A 625 22.01 -22.31 -10.68
N TYR A 626 23.31 -22.53 -10.54
CA TYR A 626 24.31 -21.48 -10.30
C TYR A 626 25.48 -21.62 -11.29
N ARG A 627 25.79 -20.52 -11.99
CA ARG A 627 26.90 -20.47 -12.96
C ARG A 627 27.67 -19.17 -12.80
N VAL A 628 28.98 -19.22 -13.07
CA VAL A 628 29.86 -18.06 -12.98
C VAL A 628 30.64 -17.92 -14.28
N THR A 629 30.71 -16.72 -14.82
CA THR A 629 31.55 -16.35 -15.96
C THR A 629 32.47 -15.20 -15.57
N HIS A 630 33.77 -15.46 -15.54
CA HIS A 630 34.81 -14.44 -15.39
C HIS A 630 35.11 -13.82 -16.74
N VAL A 631 35.29 -12.51 -16.80
CA VAL A 631 35.61 -11.75 -17.99
C VAL A 631 36.90 -10.98 -17.78
N ASP A 632 37.90 -11.26 -18.58
CA ASP A 632 39.17 -10.50 -18.60
C ASP A 632 38.90 -9.09 -19.15
N ALA A 633 38.80 -8.11 -18.29
CA ALA A 633 38.69 -6.71 -18.63
C ALA A 633 39.70 -5.88 -17.80
N PRO A 634 40.22 -4.77 -18.34
CA PRO A 634 41.09 -3.88 -17.56
C PRO A 634 40.31 -3.38 -16.32
N GLU A 635 40.94 -3.39 -15.15
CA GLU A 635 40.35 -2.90 -13.88
C GLU A 635 39.83 -1.46 -13.97
N ASP A 636 40.38 -0.66 -14.91
CA ASP A 636 40.02 0.75 -15.13
C ASP A 636 38.89 0.95 -16.18
N ALA A 637 38.22 -0.09 -16.65
CA ALA A 637 37.11 0.09 -17.59
C ALA A 637 35.94 0.82 -16.91
N PRO A 638 35.56 2.03 -17.38
CA PRO A 638 34.52 2.79 -16.70
C PRO A 638 33.21 2.01 -16.68
N ALA A 639 32.59 1.95 -15.51
CA ALA A 639 31.29 1.33 -15.27
C ALA A 639 30.20 1.79 -16.25
N SER A 640 30.41 2.94 -16.89
CA SER A 640 29.47 3.64 -17.76
C SER A 640 29.36 3.11 -19.20
N SER A 641 30.29 2.26 -19.66
CA SER A 641 30.31 1.83 -21.07
C SER A 641 29.43 0.60 -21.28
N LYS A 642 28.21 0.80 -21.75
CA LYS A 642 27.31 -0.27 -22.23
C LYS A 642 27.75 -0.75 -23.63
N ASP A 643 28.24 0.17 -24.48
CA ASP A 643 28.58 -0.13 -25.85
C ASP A 643 29.95 -0.79 -25.95
N ASN A 644 29.98 -2.03 -26.49
CA ASN A 644 31.16 -2.79 -26.87
C ASN A 644 32.16 -3.21 -25.77
N SER A 645 31.82 -3.07 -24.49
CA SER A 645 32.67 -3.57 -23.41
C SER A 645 32.68 -5.12 -23.39
N PRO A 646 33.82 -5.76 -23.02
CA PRO A 646 33.89 -7.21 -22.86
C PRO A 646 32.80 -7.73 -21.89
N LEU A 647 32.58 -7.03 -20.81
CA LEU A 647 31.55 -7.35 -19.82
C LEU A 647 30.13 -7.35 -20.43
N TRP A 648 29.77 -6.29 -21.19
CA TRP A 648 28.47 -6.25 -21.84
C TRP A 648 28.25 -7.37 -22.85
N ARG A 649 29.30 -7.72 -23.61
CA ARG A 649 29.22 -8.85 -24.54
C ARG A 649 28.98 -10.19 -23.85
N ALA A 650 29.63 -10.41 -22.70
CA ALA A 650 29.42 -11.60 -21.88
C ALA A 650 27.99 -11.62 -21.27
N VAL A 651 27.51 -10.49 -20.78
CA VAL A 651 26.12 -10.33 -20.29
C VAL A 651 25.12 -10.62 -21.41
N ALA A 652 25.32 -10.06 -22.60
CA ALA A 652 24.46 -10.32 -23.75
C ALA A 652 24.49 -11.77 -24.23
N GLN A 653 25.64 -12.46 -24.07
CA GLN A 653 25.73 -13.89 -24.32
C GLN A 653 24.96 -14.69 -23.28
N ALA A 654 25.15 -14.41 -21.99
CA ALA A 654 24.43 -15.06 -20.91
C ALA A 654 22.90 -14.87 -21.04
N GLN A 655 22.48 -13.68 -21.50
CA GLN A 655 21.07 -13.42 -21.79
C GLN A 655 20.53 -14.34 -22.89
N ARG A 656 21.22 -14.45 -24.05
CA ARG A 656 20.78 -15.35 -25.14
C ARG A 656 20.70 -16.80 -24.68
N GLU A 657 21.68 -17.26 -23.91
CA GLU A 657 21.68 -18.63 -23.36
C GLU A 657 20.50 -18.89 -22.45
N ALA A 658 20.13 -17.89 -21.63
CA ALA A 658 18.95 -17.96 -20.77
C ALA A 658 17.64 -17.95 -21.60
N GLU A 659 17.54 -17.10 -22.63
CA GLU A 659 16.40 -17.06 -23.55
C GLU A 659 16.21 -18.40 -24.26
N GLU A 660 17.28 -18.96 -24.83
CA GLU A 660 17.25 -20.26 -25.54
C GLU A 660 16.87 -21.43 -24.62
N ARG A 661 17.31 -21.40 -23.37
CA ARG A 661 16.95 -22.40 -22.38
C ARG A 661 15.48 -22.31 -22.02
N LEU A 662 15.00 -21.13 -21.67
CA LEU A 662 13.61 -20.91 -21.33
C LEU A 662 12.67 -21.22 -22.50
N ASP A 663 13.07 -20.94 -23.74
CA ASP A 663 12.30 -21.30 -24.94
C ASP A 663 12.16 -22.82 -25.11
N ARG A 664 13.18 -23.59 -24.71
CA ARG A 664 13.13 -25.07 -24.74
C ARG A 664 12.29 -25.66 -23.62
N GLU A 665 12.36 -25.07 -22.42
CA GLU A 665 11.73 -25.61 -21.22
C GLU A 665 10.26 -25.17 -21.08
N ALA A 666 10.00 -23.89 -21.33
CA ALA A 666 8.70 -23.26 -21.08
C ALA A 666 7.89 -22.90 -22.34
N GLY A 667 8.53 -23.01 -23.52
CA GLY A 667 7.96 -22.61 -24.81
C GLY A 667 8.37 -21.20 -25.23
N THR A 668 8.30 -20.95 -26.53
CA THR A 668 8.80 -19.73 -27.18
C THR A 668 8.26 -18.45 -26.53
N SER A 669 9.15 -17.54 -26.15
CA SER A 669 8.87 -16.25 -25.52
C SER A 669 8.23 -16.32 -24.12
N ARG A 670 8.20 -17.49 -23.48
CA ARG A 670 7.81 -17.65 -22.10
C ARG A 670 9.00 -17.54 -21.14
N GLY A 671 8.71 -17.25 -19.88
CA GLY A 671 9.72 -17.07 -18.84
C GLY A 671 10.33 -15.66 -18.85
N ARG A 672 10.81 -15.21 -17.70
CA ARG A 672 11.30 -13.85 -17.45
C ARG A 672 12.75 -13.86 -16.99
N ILE A 673 13.52 -12.91 -17.49
CA ILE A 673 14.95 -12.78 -17.21
C ILE A 673 15.21 -11.39 -16.59
N ALA A 674 15.96 -11.35 -15.48
CA ALA A 674 16.46 -10.10 -14.93
C ALA A 674 17.96 -9.97 -15.09
N LEU A 675 18.41 -8.82 -15.58
CA LEU A 675 19.80 -8.36 -15.47
C LEU A 675 19.90 -7.50 -14.21
N ILE A 676 20.51 -8.01 -13.13
CA ILE A 676 20.62 -7.27 -11.87
C ILE A 676 22.03 -6.72 -11.71
N VAL A 677 22.13 -5.41 -11.47
CA VAL A 677 23.38 -4.66 -11.40
C VAL A 677 23.41 -3.76 -10.15
N GLY A 678 24.59 -3.27 -9.77
CA GLY A 678 24.74 -2.24 -8.72
C GLY A 678 24.08 -0.91 -9.09
N ASN A 679 23.76 -0.08 -8.10
CA ASN A 679 23.00 1.18 -8.27
C ASN A 679 23.69 2.17 -9.22
N GLU A 680 25.01 2.28 -9.20
CA GLU A 680 25.76 3.17 -10.09
C GLU A 680 25.70 2.70 -11.52
N ARG A 681 25.94 1.39 -11.74
CA ARG A 681 25.86 0.75 -13.06
C ARG A 681 24.43 0.78 -13.60
N ALA A 682 23.41 0.63 -12.77
CA ALA A 682 22.02 0.74 -13.15
C ALA A 682 21.71 2.11 -13.78
N ARG A 683 22.17 3.19 -13.15
CA ARG A 683 22.06 4.55 -13.71
C ARG A 683 22.83 4.71 -15.01
N ALA A 684 24.05 4.23 -15.04
CA ALA A 684 24.94 4.33 -16.21
C ALA A 684 24.40 3.54 -17.43
N TRP A 685 23.79 2.40 -17.18
CA TRP A 685 23.23 1.54 -18.23
C TRP A 685 21.79 1.87 -18.61
N GLY A 686 21.20 2.90 -17.99
CA GLY A 686 19.83 3.34 -18.26
C GLY A 686 18.79 2.32 -17.81
N ALA A 687 19.04 1.67 -16.66
CA ALA A 687 18.07 0.78 -16.05
C ALA A 687 16.78 1.54 -15.72
N ASP A 688 15.65 0.87 -15.86
CA ASP A 688 14.36 1.41 -15.44
C ASP A 688 14.33 1.51 -13.90
N VAL A 689 14.57 2.73 -13.41
CA VAL A 689 14.63 3.01 -11.96
C VAL A 689 13.28 2.78 -11.30
N ASP A 690 12.20 3.02 -12.02
CA ASP A 690 10.82 2.86 -11.53
C ASP A 690 10.24 1.47 -11.86
N GLY A 691 10.94 0.67 -12.67
CA GLY A 691 10.52 -0.66 -13.10
C GLY A 691 9.26 -0.66 -13.97
N GLU A 692 8.89 0.47 -14.59
CA GLU A 692 7.62 0.60 -15.32
C GLU A 692 7.50 -0.36 -16.51
N THR A 693 8.62 -0.66 -17.18
CA THR A 693 8.69 -1.59 -18.31
C THR A 693 8.96 -3.03 -17.88
N ALA A 694 9.45 -3.24 -16.65
CA ALA A 694 9.91 -4.54 -16.18
C ALA A 694 8.83 -5.64 -16.17
N LEU A 695 7.53 -5.31 -16.12
CA LEU A 695 6.44 -6.29 -16.20
C LEU A 695 6.02 -6.62 -17.64
N SER A 696 6.29 -5.74 -18.60
CA SER A 696 5.88 -5.91 -20.00
C SER A 696 6.96 -6.54 -20.86
N GLU A 697 8.23 -6.45 -20.44
CA GLU A 697 9.36 -6.98 -21.19
C GLU A 697 9.82 -8.34 -20.64
N ARG A 698 10.22 -9.23 -21.52
CA ARG A 698 10.77 -10.54 -21.15
C ARG A 698 12.09 -10.42 -20.40
N VAL A 699 12.92 -9.46 -20.78
CA VAL A 699 14.24 -9.18 -20.20
C VAL A 699 14.23 -7.79 -19.58
N SER A 700 14.54 -7.68 -18.31
CA SER A 700 14.53 -6.43 -17.57
C SER A 700 15.88 -6.11 -16.96
N LEU A 701 16.39 -4.89 -17.19
CA LEU A 701 17.59 -4.39 -16.52
C LEU A 701 17.20 -3.61 -15.26
N LEU A 702 17.62 -4.09 -14.11
CA LEU A 702 17.19 -3.60 -12.80
C LEU A 702 18.36 -3.42 -11.84
N SER A 703 18.21 -2.52 -10.87
CA SER A 703 19.03 -2.58 -9.66
C SER A 703 18.48 -3.63 -8.69
N ALA A 704 19.30 -4.09 -7.74
CA ALA A 704 18.85 -4.98 -6.68
C ALA A 704 17.62 -4.42 -5.92
N VAL A 705 17.58 -3.10 -5.73
CA VAL A 705 16.47 -2.40 -5.08
C VAL A 705 15.19 -2.46 -5.91
N ALA A 706 15.28 -2.23 -7.23
CA ALA A 706 14.13 -2.25 -8.13
C ALA A 706 13.58 -3.68 -8.32
N SER A 707 14.41 -4.72 -8.10
CA SER A 707 14.00 -6.13 -8.18
C SER A 707 13.25 -6.64 -6.93
N LYS A 708 13.17 -5.86 -5.84
CA LYS A 708 12.45 -6.26 -4.61
C LYS A 708 10.98 -6.54 -4.88
N GLY A 709 10.51 -7.67 -4.35
CA GLY A 709 9.11 -8.12 -4.53
C GLY A 709 8.82 -8.72 -5.90
N LEU A 710 9.75 -8.63 -6.87
CA LEU A 710 9.63 -9.27 -8.18
C LEU A 710 10.32 -10.63 -8.20
N GLU A 711 10.00 -11.43 -9.22
CA GLU A 711 10.52 -12.77 -9.43
C GLU A 711 10.79 -13.02 -10.89
N PHE A 712 11.85 -13.77 -11.15
CA PHE A 712 12.33 -14.07 -12.49
C PHE A 712 12.71 -15.54 -12.60
N ASP A 713 12.49 -16.14 -13.74
CA ASP A 713 12.90 -17.51 -13.97
C ASP A 713 14.41 -17.63 -13.98
N SER A 714 15.09 -16.68 -14.62
CA SER A 714 16.56 -16.60 -14.67
C SER A 714 17.04 -15.21 -14.25
N VAL A 715 18.13 -15.17 -13.49
CA VAL A 715 18.79 -13.92 -13.08
C VAL A 715 20.22 -13.91 -13.60
N ILE A 716 20.60 -12.86 -14.32
CA ILE A 716 21.98 -12.58 -14.69
C ILE A 716 22.49 -11.50 -13.73
N LEU A 717 23.37 -11.91 -12.83
CA LEU A 717 23.93 -11.06 -11.80
C LEU A 717 25.27 -10.48 -12.26
N VAL A 718 25.33 -9.16 -12.44
CA VAL A 718 26.51 -8.50 -13.00
C VAL A 718 27.26 -7.78 -11.90
N GLU A 719 28.56 -8.03 -11.78
CA GLU A 719 29.46 -7.44 -10.79
C GLU A 719 28.89 -7.47 -9.36
N PRO A 720 28.76 -8.66 -8.74
CA PRO A 720 28.15 -8.79 -7.42
C PRO A 720 28.90 -8.03 -6.31
N ALA A 721 30.20 -7.74 -6.50
CA ALA A 721 30.97 -6.90 -5.60
C ALA A 721 30.45 -5.45 -5.52
N GLU A 722 29.96 -4.90 -6.64
CA GLU A 722 29.33 -3.59 -6.65
C GLU A 722 28.00 -3.58 -5.86
N ILE A 723 27.21 -4.63 -6.02
CA ILE A 723 25.95 -4.80 -5.28
C ILE A 723 26.22 -4.96 -3.78
N LEU A 724 27.27 -5.71 -3.42
CA LEU A 724 27.70 -5.83 -2.02
C LEU A 724 28.13 -4.47 -1.44
N SER A 725 28.76 -3.62 -2.25
CA SER A 725 29.14 -2.27 -1.82
C SER A 725 27.92 -1.36 -1.57
N ASP A 726 26.82 -1.56 -2.31
CA ASP A 726 25.55 -0.91 -2.07
C ASP A 726 24.92 -1.39 -0.74
N GLY A 727 25.01 -2.68 -0.43
CA GLY A 727 24.55 -3.25 0.83
C GLY A 727 24.51 -4.78 0.82
N VAL A 728 24.77 -5.38 1.98
CA VAL A 728 24.69 -6.85 2.16
C VAL A 728 23.27 -7.36 1.88
N GLY A 729 22.24 -6.65 2.35
CA GLY A 729 20.85 -7.00 2.09
C GLY A 729 20.46 -6.88 0.61
N ASP A 730 21.06 -5.97 -0.14
CA ASP A 730 20.82 -5.81 -1.57
C ASP A 730 21.41 -7.00 -2.37
N LEU A 731 22.58 -7.49 -1.98
CA LEU A 731 23.16 -8.72 -2.57
C LEU A 731 22.32 -9.95 -2.23
N PHE A 732 21.84 -10.06 -0.97
CA PHE A 732 20.96 -11.15 -0.57
C PHE A 732 19.66 -11.17 -1.40
N VAL A 733 19.06 -9.99 -1.62
CA VAL A 733 17.90 -9.85 -2.51
C VAL A 733 18.24 -10.32 -3.92
N ALA A 734 19.32 -9.84 -4.51
CA ALA A 734 19.71 -10.16 -5.89
C ALA A 734 19.90 -11.67 -6.12
N LEU A 735 20.57 -12.35 -5.20
CA LEU A 735 20.80 -13.81 -5.24
C LEU A 735 19.51 -14.64 -5.11
N THR A 736 18.49 -14.09 -4.47
CA THR A 736 17.24 -14.82 -4.16
C THR A 736 16.06 -14.43 -5.05
N ARG A 737 16.29 -13.71 -6.16
CA ARG A 737 15.21 -13.34 -7.12
C ARG A 737 14.91 -14.42 -8.15
N ALA A 738 15.85 -15.34 -8.36
CA ALA A 738 15.69 -16.41 -9.32
C ALA A 738 14.81 -17.54 -8.79
N THR A 739 13.96 -18.08 -9.66
CA THR A 739 13.17 -19.28 -9.39
C THR A 739 13.80 -20.52 -10.02
N HIS A 740 14.66 -20.37 -11.04
CA HIS A 740 15.37 -21.46 -11.69
C HIS A 740 16.88 -21.33 -11.53
N ASP A 741 17.49 -20.25 -12.04
CA ASP A 741 18.95 -20.15 -12.01
C ASP A 741 19.48 -18.72 -11.90
N VAL A 742 20.72 -18.65 -11.41
CA VAL A 742 21.53 -17.44 -11.35
C VAL A 742 22.79 -17.64 -12.18
N HIS A 743 23.06 -16.74 -13.14
CA HIS A 743 24.30 -16.67 -13.88
C HIS A 743 25.06 -15.41 -13.49
N VAL A 744 26.19 -15.57 -12.83
CA VAL A 744 27.06 -14.46 -12.41
C VAL A 744 28.03 -14.11 -13.53
N VAL A 745 28.10 -12.83 -13.91
CA VAL A 745 29.07 -12.31 -14.89
C VAL A 745 29.89 -11.21 -14.22
N HIS A 746 31.20 -11.38 -14.13
CA HIS A 746 32.05 -10.47 -13.37
C HIS A 746 33.45 -10.26 -14.00
N CYS A 747 34.02 -9.10 -13.76
CA CYS A 747 35.44 -8.75 -14.02
C CYS A 747 36.19 -8.56 -12.70
N THR A 748 35.54 -8.03 -11.69
CA THR A 748 36.11 -7.79 -10.35
C THR A 748 36.06 -9.06 -9.50
N PRO A 749 36.88 -9.19 -8.45
CA PRO A 749 36.86 -10.36 -7.56
C PRO A 749 35.47 -10.57 -6.96
N LEU A 750 35.06 -11.82 -6.90
CA LEU A 750 33.77 -12.21 -6.32
C LEU A 750 33.72 -11.95 -4.80
N PRO A 751 32.55 -11.61 -4.25
CA PRO A 751 32.32 -11.67 -2.81
C PRO A 751 32.65 -13.05 -2.24
N ALA A 752 33.24 -13.07 -1.03
CA ALA A 752 33.65 -14.31 -0.38
C ALA A 752 32.46 -15.29 -0.24
N GLY A 753 32.63 -16.49 -0.72
CA GLY A 753 31.62 -17.55 -0.70
C GLY A 753 30.84 -17.73 -2.00
N MET A 754 31.09 -16.90 -3.01
CA MET A 754 30.55 -17.09 -4.36
C MET A 754 31.48 -17.90 -5.28
N GLU A 755 32.72 -18.16 -4.85
CA GLU A 755 33.76 -18.85 -5.63
C GLU A 755 33.72 -20.38 -5.48
N GLU A 756 33.01 -20.89 -4.47
CA GLU A 756 33.07 -22.30 -4.04
C GLU A 756 31.93 -23.18 -4.59
N TRP A 757 31.17 -22.71 -5.57
CA TRP A 757 29.95 -23.38 -6.05
C TRP A 757 30.03 -23.79 -7.52
#